data_b8c156907063ab2bd65bdf5188652d83
#
_entry.id   b8c156907063ab2bd65bdf5188652d83
#
_cell.length_a   1.000
_cell.length_b   1.000
_cell.length_c   1.000
_cell.angle_alpha   90.00
_cell.angle_beta   90.00
_cell.angle_gamma   90.00
#
_symmetry.space_group_name_H-M   'P 1'
#
loop_
_entity.id
_entity.type
_entity.pdbx_description
1 polymer ?
#
loop_
_entity_poly.entity_id
_entity_poly.type
_entity_poly.pdbx_seq_one_letter_code
_entity_poly.pdbx_strand_id
1 'polypeptide(L)'
;MRGKLSKKLKSSILIATLIISLESVCVIPGNAAESTSKSENGYVVDEYERLATSLSNKTVGAVSFYDPRNSNIMTDIKDQETTDLCWLYSTTGMADTYVYKKYGSKFSTSAAHGGVAMSNAISQKNIGYYNNTPSSAGNNAKALQYMTNWNSPIFYNNFITWNSMIAESDYPISTLLHDSNNLITDEFKNSKSLYHVTSSVYLNYHDTDSIKSAIKEYGAVTSGIRKNTNFGKDSNGELNIYNYTAGLNLSPNHEIMIVGWNDKYSKDNFTTNPKPTVNGAWLIKDSDLDCGYYWMSYDDSYLKSSENNIMAITGIEKSSDREHMLSYDYFIPAYKSKYSFKDDLYLCNVFNVNDYVDEYNEINKVMFYLRASGCNYEVKIIDVTNDILPTDLDDIGALAEGSFSGEGYITENLSTPYNIESGGKYAIIIKLSPKSSSSRIYIPYEGTFKWTKNSKEILPEINENESFFGTLDSLNNIAWNDCFSNDEYCDGNKGNLIIRPVLSKAKNVSDDIVLNPDTIIDTSKDEIVKIKSDSELFSVHTSNNRILRQNVDYVRNKDGIIIRSSYLNSLNGTYTKLVLEFNNDITKNIVVNPKADITSVTLGGNPIVGDEVSAVVLGIPEKESYDVNYQWQSSVNGTSWVDISGAVSANYTINENDFRRYLRVKVTATRNGNVTYPTTKYSNSTKFRTVILGDVDLNGIVDISDSTLLREYIAKIKTLTDEQVLAGDVDRDSDIDIIDATMIQKMALNITRGTN
;
A
#
# COMPACT_ATOMS: atom_id res chain seq x y z
N MET A 1 -0.06 -58.08 12.53
CA MET A 1 -1.25 -57.77 11.72
C MET A 1 -1.27 -56.30 11.38
N ARG A 2 -1.23 -56.03 10.10
CA ARG A 2 -1.28 -54.71 9.45
C ARG A 2 -2.62 -54.07 9.62
N GLY A 3 -2.68 -52.75 9.79
CA GLY A 3 -3.95 -52.06 9.57
C GLY A 3 -3.97 -50.61 9.95
N LYS A 4 -3.68 -49.73 8.97
CA LYS A 4 -4.26 -48.39 8.78
C LYS A 4 -3.98 -47.31 9.83
N LEU A 5 -2.86 -46.61 9.66
CA LEU A 5 -2.80 -45.15 9.87
C LEU A 5 -2.82 -44.49 8.49
N SER A 6 -3.89 -43.86 8.14
CA SER A 6 -3.98 -43.09 6.92
C SER A 6 -4.66 -41.75 7.18
N LYS A 7 -4.04 -40.70 6.68
CA LYS A 7 -4.66 -39.43 6.29
C LYS A 7 -5.23 -38.54 7.40
N LYS A 8 -4.33 -37.86 8.11
CA LYS A 8 -4.57 -36.51 8.62
C LYS A 8 -3.20 -35.88 8.88
N LEU A 9 -2.46 -35.60 7.83
CA LEU A 9 -1.24 -34.75 7.89
C LEU A 9 -0.95 -34.22 6.49
N LYS A 10 -1.78 -33.34 5.98
CA LYS A 10 -1.49 -32.51 4.80
C LYS A 10 -2.42 -31.29 4.78
N SER A 11 -2.32 -30.40 5.77
CA SER A 11 -2.87 -29.04 5.67
C SER A 11 -2.27 -28.07 6.71
N SER A 12 -1.11 -28.40 7.27
CA SER A 12 -0.44 -27.52 8.24
C SER A 12 1.01 -27.21 7.86
N ILE A 13 1.33 -27.22 6.57
CA ILE A 13 2.65 -26.87 6.07
C ILE A 13 2.43 -25.95 4.85
N LEU A 14 1.95 -24.75 5.08
CA LEU A 14 2.06 -23.65 4.10
C LEU A 14 1.90 -22.23 4.73
N ILE A 15 2.09 -22.08 6.03
CA ILE A 15 2.15 -20.77 6.70
C ILE A 15 3.46 -20.64 7.52
N ALA A 16 4.39 -21.55 7.37
CA ALA A 16 5.66 -21.54 8.11
C ALA A 16 6.89 -21.28 7.20
N THR A 17 6.73 -20.50 6.13
CA THR A 17 7.88 -20.21 5.23
C THR A 17 7.93 -18.75 4.82
N LEU A 18 7.66 -17.83 5.75
CA LEU A 18 8.10 -16.44 5.61
C LEU A 18 8.58 -15.86 6.96
N ILE A 19 9.00 -16.70 7.89
CA ILE A 19 10.01 -16.30 8.85
C ILE A 19 11.32 -16.55 8.12
N ILE A 20 11.67 -15.61 7.22
CA ILE A 20 13.03 -15.54 6.69
C ILE A 20 13.90 -15.24 7.88
N SER A 21 14.67 -16.24 8.26
CA SER A 21 15.82 -16.17 9.10
C SER A 21 16.53 -14.81 8.93
N LEU A 22 16.39 -13.94 9.93
CA LEU A 22 17.34 -12.89 10.26
C LEU A 22 18.64 -13.54 10.78
N GLU A 23 19.06 -14.64 10.14
CA GLU A 23 20.36 -15.25 10.40
C GLU A 23 21.38 -14.64 9.46
N SER A 24 21.92 -13.57 9.86
CA SER A 24 23.27 -13.03 9.73
C SER A 24 23.26 -11.50 9.77
N VAL A 25 22.93 -10.95 10.91
CA VAL A 25 23.25 -9.56 11.19
C VAL A 25 24.74 -9.53 11.57
N CYS A 26 25.59 -9.17 10.62
CA CYS A 26 26.98 -8.85 10.90
C CYS A 26 27.04 -7.38 11.31
N VAL A 27 27.30 -7.11 12.59
CA VAL A 27 27.63 -5.76 13.05
C VAL A 27 29.03 -5.44 12.55
N ILE A 28 29.18 -4.41 11.73
CA ILE A 28 30.49 -3.82 11.47
C ILE A 28 30.72 -2.81 12.60
N PRO A 29 31.71 -3.03 13.49
CA PRO A 29 32.03 -2.03 14.50
C PRO A 29 32.58 -0.80 13.76
N GLY A 30 31.90 0.35 13.89
CA GLY A 30 32.56 1.63 13.63
C GLY A 30 33.81 1.70 14.52
N ASN A 31 34.93 2.20 14.01
CA ASN A 31 36.13 2.40 14.78
C ASN A 31 35.91 3.47 15.86
N ALA A 32 35.30 3.09 16.98
CA ALA A 32 35.25 3.93 18.16
C ALA A 32 36.60 3.78 18.86
N ALA A 33 37.31 4.89 19.06
CA ALA A 33 38.47 4.93 19.92
C ALA A 33 38.05 4.58 21.36
N GLU A 34 38.57 3.49 21.90
CA GLU A 34 38.29 3.07 23.28
C GLU A 34 38.79 4.12 24.28
N SER A 35 37.85 4.93 24.81
CA SER A 35 38.08 5.61 26.09
C SER A 35 37.26 4.88 27.18
N THR A 36 37.79 3.85 27.75
CA THR A 36 37.11 3.07 28.80
C THR A 36 37.43 3.66 30.17
N SER A 37 36.47 4.36 30.78
CA SER A 37 36.43 4.54 32.24
C SER A 37 35.55 3.45 32.85
N LYS A 38 36.11 2.53 33.63
CA LYS A 38 35.34 1.51 34.35
C LYS A 38 34.66 2.16 35.56
N SER A 39 33.33 1.97 35.70
CA SER A 39 32.63 2.18 36.96
C SER A 39 32.37 0.84 37.66
N GLU A 40 32.25 0.86 38.99
CA GLU A 40 32.01 -0.33 39.81
C GLU A 40 30.56 -0.89 39.67
N ASN A 41 29.69 -0.26 38.88
CA ASN A 41 28.23 -0.55 38.78
C ASN A 41 27.79 -1.22 37.48
N GLY A 42 28.69 -1.91 36.77
CA GLY A 42 28.31 -2.77 35.62
C GLY A 42 27.99 -2.08 34.31
N TYR A 43 28.04 -0.74 34.20
CA TYR A 43 27.82 0.02 32.97
C TYR A 43 29.11 0.66 32.43
N VAL A 44 29.10 1.03 31.15
CA VAL A 44 30.19 1.73 30.46
C VAL A 44 29.65 3.04 29.96
N VAL A 45 30.44 4.12 30.10
CA VAL A 45 30.09 5.43 29.49
C VAL A 45 30.70 5.44 28.09
N ASP A 46 29.86 5.48 27.08
CA ASP A 46 30.23 5.55 25.65
C ASP A 46 29.98 6.96 25.09
N GLU A 47 30.82 7.40 24.14
CA GLU A 47 30.46 8.56 23.31
C GLU A 47 29.27 8.18 22.42
N TYR A 48 28.34 9.14 22.23
CA TYR A 48 27.14 8.88 21.45
C TYR A 48 27.46 8.57 19.98
N GLU A 49 27.03 7.42 19.53
CA GLU A 49 26.98 7.04 18.12
C GLU A 49 25.65 6.30 17.86
N ARG A 50 24.97 6.65 16.75
CA ARG A 50 23.76 5.95 16.36
C ARG A 50 24.10 4.53 15.93
N LEU A 51 23.41 3.56 16.50
CA LEU A 51 23.62 2.15 16.15
C LEU A 51 22.85 1.82 14.86
N ALA A 52 23.59 1.41 13.85
CA ALA A 52 23.02 1.05 12.55
C ALA A 52 22.80 -0.47 12.45
N THR A 53 21.68 -0.85 11.88
CA THR A 53 21.35 -2.22 11.50
C THR A 53 21.98 -2.55 10.14
N SER A 54 22.53 -3.75 9.97
CA SER A 54 22.94 -4.25 8.65
C SER A 54 21.86 -5.15 8.08
N LEU A 55 21.40 -4.80 6.87
CA LEU A 55 20.40 -5.54 6.09
C LEU A 55 21.01 -6.12 4.81
N SER A 56 22.33 -6.29 4.75
CA SER A 56 23.03 -6.63 3.53
C SER A 56 22.53 -7.94 2.92
N ASN A 57 22.15 -7.88 1.64
CA ASN A 57 21.87 -9.01 0.79
C ASN A 57 22.86 -9.00 -0.38
N LYS A 58 23.81 -9.92 -0.38
CA LYS A 58 24.88 -9.99 -1.39
C LYS A 58 24.37 -10.04 -2.83
N THR A 59 23.21 -10.66 -3.06
CA THR A 59 22.60 -10.73 -4.38
C THR A 59 22.09 -9.36 -4.83
N VAL A 60 21.52 -8.57 -3.92
CA VAL A 60 21.05 -7.21 -4.21
C VAL A 60 22.22 -6.24 -4.34
N GLY A 61 23.22 -6.32 -3.47
CA GLY A 61 24.43 -5.49 -3.49
C GLY A 61 25.20 -5.61 -4.80
N ALA A 62 25.16 -6.78 -5.46
CA ALA A 62 25.79 -7.01 -6.76
C ALA A 62 25.04 -6.36 -7.94
N VAL A 63 23.81 -5.89 -7.77
CA VAL A 63 23.04 -5.21 -8.82
C VAL A 63 23.51 -3.77 -8.96
N SER A 64 24.11 -3.42 -10.12
CA SER A 64 24.73 -2.10 -10.33
C SER A 64 23.75 -0.98 -10.68
N PHE A 65 22.49 -1.30 -10.98
CA PHE A 65 21.47 -0.32 -11.38
C PHE A 65 20.08 -0.76 -10.94
N TYR A 66 19.33 0.16 -10.34
CA TYR A 66 17.92 -0.01 -10.03
C TYR A 66 17.19 1.33 -10.12
N ASP A 67 16.20 1.39 -11.01
CA ASP A 67 15.32 2.55 -11.18
C ASP A 67 13.86 2.07 -11.12
N PRO A 68 13.13 2.37 -10.05
CA PRO A 68 11.76 1.93 -9.88
C PRO A 68 10.73 2.78 -10.62
N ARG A 69 11.12 3.92 -11.24
CA ARG A 69 10.19 4.84 -11.93
C ARG A 69 9.41 4.17 -13.06
N ASN A 70 10.03 3.17 -13.70
CA ASN A 70 9.41 2.38 -14.76
C ASN A 70 8.65 1.13 -14.26
N SER A 71 8.67 0.88 -12.97
CA SER A 71 7.91 -0.18 -12.33
C SER A 71 6.72 0.45 -11.58
N ASN A 72 5.52 -0.11 -11.71
CA ASN A 72 4.30 0.42 -11.06
C ASN A 72 4.31 0.27 -9.52
N ILE A 73 5.44 0.57 -8.86
CA ILE A 73 5.58 0.50 -7.40
C ILE A 73 5.86 1.86 -6.76
N MET A 74 6.08 2.90 -7.57
CA MET A 74 6.29 4.26 -7.05
C MET A 74 4.97 5.00 -6.94
N THR A 75 4.79 5.67 -5.81
CA THR A 75 3.69 6.61 -5.60
C THR A 75 3.96 7.94 -6.32
N ASP A 76 2.92 8.73 -6.55
CA ASP A 76 3.05 10.05 -7.17
C ASP A 76 3.97 10.97 -6.35
N ILE A 77 4.58 11.97 -7.00
CA ILE A 77 5.29 13.03 -6.32
C ILE A 77 4.24 13.94 -5.67
N LYS A 78 4.42 14.21 -4.37
CA LYS A 78 3.59 15.15 -3.62
C LYS A 78 4.35 16.46 -3.45
N ASP A 79 3.65 17.58 -3.52
CA ASP A 79 4.22 18.91 -3.30
C ASP A 79 4.01 19.32 -1.84
N GLN A 80 5.11 19.71 -1.18
CA GLN A 80 5.04 20.29 0.16
C GLN A 80 4.62 21.77 0.14
N GLU A 81 4.47 22.35 -1.05
CA GLU A 81 4.11 23.77 -1.23
C GLU A 81 5.07 24.69 -0.46
N THR A 82 4.53 25.66 0.29
CA THR A 82 5.29 26.62 1.08
C THR A 82 5.60 26.17 2.52
N THR A 83 5.38 24.89 2.82
CA THR A 83 5.62 24.33 4.17
C THR A 83 7.03 23.78 4.33
N ASP A 84 7.49 23.65 5.59
CA ASP A 84 8.74 22.96 5.94
C ASP A 84 8.51 21.48 6.29
N LEU A 85 7.52 20.82 5.65
CA LEU A 85 7.11 19.44 5.96
C LEU A 85 7.87 18.37 5.17
N CYS A 86 9.01 18.68 4.54
CA CYS A 86 9.82 17.71 3.79
C CYS A 86 10.07 16.41 4.57
N TRP A 87 10.26 16.49 5.89
CA TRP A 87 10.47 15.36 6.79
C TRP A 87 9.25 14.43 6.90
N LEU A 88 8.04 14.96 6.83
CA LEU A 88 6.82 14.16 6.77
C LEU A 88 6.61 13.60 5.35
N TYR A 89 6.78 14.42 4.32
CA TYR A 89 6.61 13.98 2.94
C TYR A 89 7.56 12.84 2.56
N SER A 90 8.82 12.91 2.97
CA SER A 90 9.79 11.85 2.73
C SER A 90 9.43 10.56 3.48
N THR A 91 9.10 10.66 4.77
CA THR A 91 8.83 9.49 5.61
C THR A 91 7.47 8.86 5.29
N THR A 92 6.42 9.66 5.09
CA THR A 92 5.11 9.14 4.65
C THR A 92 5.18 8.57 3.24
N GLY A 93 5.92 9.21 2.32
CA GLY A 93 6.14 8.69 0.97
C GLY A 93 6.87 7.33 0.95
N MET A 94 7.81 7.11 1.88
CA MET A 94 8.45 5.81 2.09
C MET A 94 7.43 4.76 2.55
N ALA A 95 6.57 5.09 3.51
CA ALA A 95 5.50 4.20 3.98
C ALA A 95 4.48 3.90 2.87
N ASP A 96 4.05 4.90 2.12
CA ASP A 96 3.15 4.75 0.97
C ASP A 96 3.74 3.79 -0.09
N THR A 97 5.06 3.92 -0.35
CA THR A 97 5.78 3.04 -1.28
C THR A 97 5.82 1.61 -0.75
N TYR A 98 6.06 1.42 0.56
CA TYR A 98 5.99 0.10 1.21
C TYR A 98 4.59 -0.52 1.06
N VAL A 99 3.53 0.25 1.37
CA VAL A 99 2.14 -0.20 1.26
C VAL A 99 1.82 -0.60 -0.18
N TYR A 100 2.22 0.23 -1.16
CA TYR A 100 1.98 -0.10 -2.56
C TYR A 100 2.71 -1.38 -2.98
N LYS A 101 3.95 -1.53 -2.57
CA LYS A 101 4.75 -2.70 -2.89
C LYS A 101 4.20 -3.99 -2.25
N LYS A 102 3.80 -3.94 -0.99
CA LYS A 102 3.36 -5.11 -0.21
C LYS A 102 1.90 -5.48 -0.48
N TYR A 103 1.02 -4.49 -0.58
CA TYR A 103 -0.42 -4.69 -0.64
C TYR A 103 -1.04 -4.32 -1.98
N GLY A 104 -0.28 -3.75 -2.93
CA GLY A 104 -0.80 -3.26 -4.20
C GLY A 104 -1.71 -2.02 -4.09
N SER A 105 -1.85 -1.46 -2.89
CA SER A 105 -2.72 -0.31 -2.61
C SER A 105 -1.98 1.00 -2.86
N LYS A 106 -2.53 1.86 -3.71
CA LYS A 106 -2.04 3.23 -3.93
C LYS A 106 -2.49 4.15 -2.79
N PHE A 107 -2.10 3.81 -1.58
CA PHE A 107 -2.36 4.65 -0.41
C PHE A 107 -1.48 5.89 -0.44
N SER A 108 -1.98 7.00 0.09
CA SER A 108 -1.29 8.28 0.18
C SER A 108 -1.52 8.87 1.56
N THR A 109 -0.49 8.86 2.41
CA THR A 109 -0.55 9.36 3.79
C THR A 109 -0.51 10.88 3.81
N SER A 110 -1.36 11.52 4.62
CA SER A 110 -1.36 12.97 4.82
C SER A 110 -0.17 13.46 5.63
N ALA A 111 0.71 14.23 5.00
CA ALA A 111 1.77 14.96 5.69
C ALA A 111 1.17 16.12 6.51
N ALA A 112 0.10 16.75 6.03
CA ALA A 112 -0.60 17.82 6.72
C ALA A 112 -1.17 17.38 8.08
N HIS A 113 -1.82 16.21 8.13
CA HIS A 113 -2.31 15.63 9.38
C HIS A 113 -1.16 15.42 10.38
N GLY A 114 -0.04 14.83 9.93
CA GLY A 114 1.15 14.66 10.75
C GLY A 114 1.73 15.99 11.25
N GLY A 115 1.72 17.02 10.42
CA GLY A 115 2.14 18.39 10.79
C GLY A 115 1.30 18.96 11.92
N VAL A 116 -0.02 18.84 11.86
CA VAL A 116 -0.95 19.28 12.92
C VAL A 116 -0.77 18.43 14.19
N ALA A 117 -0.76 17.10 14.05
CA ALA A 117 -0.64 16.17 15.18
C ALA A 117 0.65 16.39 16.00
N MET A 118 1.74 16.78 15.32
CA MET A 118 3.05 17.01 15.94
C MET A 118 3.36 18.49 16.23
N SER A 119 2.32 19.33 16.37
CA SER A 119 2.48 20.78 16.53
C SER A 119 1.76 21.33 17.76
N ASN A 120 1.90 22.63 17.97
CA ASN A 120 1.21 23.39 19.00
C ASN A 120 -0.31 23.54 18.79
N ALA A 121 -0.84 23.15 17.63
CA ALA A 121 -2.29 23.14 17.40
C ALA A 121 -3.03 22.17 18.33
N ILE A 122 -2.36 21.08 18.74
CA ILE A 122 -2.91 20.06 19.67
C ILE A 122 -2.58 20.43 21.12
N SER A 123 -1.48 21.10 21.37
CA SER A 123 -0.90 21.27 22.70
C SER A 123 -1.66 22.32 23.53
N GLN A 124 -2.48 21.87 24.45
CA GLN A 124 -3.06 22.77 25.48
C GLN A 124 -2.24 22.88 26.77
N LYS A 125 -1.29 21.98 27.01
CA LYS A 125 -0.51 21.94 28.27
C LYS A 125 0.86 21.26 28.11
N ASN A 126 1.86 21.92 27.58
CA ASN A 126 3.25 21.47 27.64
C ASN A 126 3.54 20.05 27.07
N ILE A 127 2.66 19.46 26.31
CA ILE A 127 2.78 18.12 25.75
C ILE A 127 2.91 18.26 24.23
N GLY A 128 3.79 17.48 23.63
CA GLY A 128 4.09 17.53 22.21
C GLY A 128 5.08 18.65 21.86
N TYR A 129 5.40 18.74 20.60
CA TYR A 129 6.37 19.70 20.05
C TYR A 129 5.77 21.10 19.93
N TYR A 130 5.19 21.62 21.00
CA TYR A 130 4.35 22.82 20.97
C TYR A 130 5.06 24.13 20.63
N ASN A 131 6.36 24.12 20.45
CA ASN A 131 7.07 25.24 19.84
C ASN A 131 7.06 25.20 18.30
N ASN A 132 6.48 24.14 17.72
CA ASN A 132 6.34 23.98 16.29
C ASN A 132 4.94 24.42 15.84
N THR A 133 4.89 25.17 14.75
CA THR A 133 3.63 25.33 14.01
C THR A 133 3.35 24.07 13.19
N PRO A 134 2.12 23.87 12.70
CA PRO A 134 1.77 22.73 11.85
C PRO A 134 2.62 22.58 10.58
N SER A 135 3.20 23.66 10.09
CA SER A 135 4.07 23.69 8.91
C SER A 135 5.57 23.71 9.22
N SER A 136 5.98 23.56 10.48
CA SER A 136 7.39 23.66 10.90
C SER A 136 8.23 22.48 10.47
N ALA A 137 9.52 22.73 10.27
CA ALA A 137 10.54 21.75 10.01
C ALA A 137 10.65 20.65 11.11
N GLY A 138 11.13 19.48 10.74
CA GLY A 138 11.36 18.34 11.60
C GLY A 138 12.46 17.44 11.06
N ASN A 139 12.39 16.15 11.37
CA ASN A 139 13.27 15.12 10.84
C ASN A 139 12.53 13.77 10.77
N ASN A 140 13.14 12.76 10.15
CA ASN A 140 12.56 11.44 9.98
C ASN A 140 12.22 10.73 11.31
N ALA A 141 13.00 10.95 12.37
CA ALA A 141 12.70 10.38 13.69
C ALA A 141 11.38 10.92 14.26
N LYS A 142 11.11 12.23 14.08
CA LYS A 142 9.85 12.85 14.48
C LYS A 142 8.68 12.35 13.63
N ALA A 143 8.87 12.16 12.31
CA ALA A 143 7.85 11.56 11.46
C ALA A 143 7.58 10.11 11.87
N LEU A 144 8.61 9.35 12.19
CA LEU A 144 8.47 7.97 12.66
C LEU A 144 7.70 7.89 13.98
N GLN A 145 7.94 8.80 14.92
CA GLN A 145 7.17 8.91 16.16
C GLN A 145 5.68 9.10 15.89
N TYR A 146 5.33 10.00 14.97
CA TYR A 146 3.93 10.16 14.54
C TYR A 146 3.35 8.86 13.96
N MET A 147 4.10 8.17 13.11
CA MET A 147 3.61 7.01 12.37
C MET A 147 3.53 5.73 13.22
N THR A 148 4.37 5.60 14.24
CA THR A 148 4.35 4.47 15.19
C THR A 148 3.33 4.65 16.31
N ASN A 149 2.74 5.82 16.44
CA ASN A 149 1.65 6.08 17.37
C ASN A 149 0.31 5.74 16.69
N TRP A 150 -0.12 4.50 16.80
CA TRP A 150 -1.30 3.98 16.09
C TRP A 150 -2.58 4.68 16.53
N ASN A 151 -2.74 4.81 17.86
CA ASN A 151 -3.79 5.58 18.47
C ASN A 151 -3.13 6.66 19.33
N SER A 152 -3.41 7.91 19.04
CA SER A 152 -2.82 8.99 19.80
C SER A 152 -3.17 8.87 21.28
N PRO A 153 -2.24 9.26 22.15
CA PRO A 153 -2.48 9.23 23.58
C PRO A 153 -3.71 10.03 23.97
N ILE A 154 -4.49 9.47 24.89
CA ILE A 154 -5.60 10.14 25.54
C ILE A 154 -5.00 11.11 26.58
N PHE A 155 -5.01 12.39 26.28
CA PHE A 155 -4.59 13.38 27.27
C PHE A 155 -5.69 13.59 28.32
N TYR A 156 -5.34 13.57 29.58
CA TYR A 156 -6.25 13.75 30.70
C TYR A 156 -7.07 15.06 30.59
N ASN A 157 -8.40 14.95 30.63
CA ASN A 157 -9.38 16.03 30.77
C ASN A 157 -9.67 16.97 29.58
N ASN A 158 -10.26 16.47 28.51
CA ASN A 158 -10.79 17.14 27.29
C ASN A 158 -9.95 16.90 26.03
N PHE A 159 -10.05 15.71 25.46
CA PHE A 159 -9.02 15.19 24.59
C PHE A 159 -9.45 14.99 23.17
N ILE A 160 -8.46 15.25 22.31
CA ILE A 160 -8.48 14.92 20.91
C ILE A 160 -7.67 13.64 20.78
N THR A 161 -8.35 12.54 20.49
CA THR A 161 -7.69 11.34 19.98
C THR A 161 -7.64 11.42 18.47
N TRP A 162 -6.53 11.01 17.87
CA TRP A 162 -6.39 10.89 16.42
C TRP A 162 -5.63 9.61 16.08
N ASN A 163 -5.77 9.13 14.86
CA ASN A 163 -4.96 8.04 14.34
C ASN A 163 -3.79 8.58 13.52
N SER A 164 -2.69 7.86 13.45
CA SER A 164 -1.60 8.16 12.54
C SER A 164 -1.87 7.60 11.14
N MET A 165 -1.06 7.98 10.15
CA MET A 165 -1.19 7.50 8.76
C MET A 165 -2.58 7.69 8.16
N ILE A 166 -3.16 8.87 8.36
CA ILE A 166 -4.44 9.24 7.75
C ILE A 166 -4.24 9.49 6.25
N ALA A 167 -5.25 9.13 5.44
CA ALA A 167 -5.20 9.34 4.00
C ALA A 167 -5.15 10.83 3.64
N GLU A 168 -4.35 11.19 2.63
CA GLU A 168 -4.24 12.57 2.08
C GLU A 168 -5.61 13.11 1.63
N SER A 169 -6.49 12.22 1.14
CA SER A 169 -7.85 12.58 0.76
C SER A 169 -8.71 13.04 1.94
N ASP A 170 -8.41 12.59 3.15
CA ASP A 170 -9.19 12.91 4.35
C ASP A 170 -8.67 14.20 5.02
N TYR A 171 -7.39 14.46 4.91
CA TYR A 171 -6.76 15.68 5.44
C TYR A 171 -5.68 16.21 4.48
N PRO A 172 -6.06 16.93 3.41
CA PRO A 172 -5.13 17.41 2.39
C PRO A 172 -4.30 18.62 2.86
N ILE A 173 -3.16 18.85 2.19
CA ILE A 173 -2.27 19.99 2.49
C ILE A 173 -2.99 21.34 2.38
N SER A 174 -3.99 21.45 1.52
CA SER A 174 -4.82 22.66 1.40
C SER A 174 -5.49 23.07 2.72
N THR A 175 -5.74 22.13 3.64
CA THR A 175 -6.28 22.43 4.97
C THR A 175 -5.32 23.31 5.79
N LEU A 176 -4.00 23.03 5.72
CA LEU A 176 -2.99 23.86 6.39
C LEU A 176 -2.85 25.24 5.76
N LEU A 177 -2.98 25.31 4.44
CA LEU A 177 -2.69 26.52 3.69
C LEU A 177 -3.85 27.53 3.68
N HIS A 178 -5.10 27.06 3.79
CA HIS A 178 -6.29 27.90 3.62
C HIS A 178 -7.02 28.25 4.93
N ASP A 179 -6.92 27.41 5.96
CA ASP A 179 -7.63 27.65 7.24
C ASP A 179 -6.77 27.34 8.47
N SER A 180 -5.76 28.18 8.69
CA SER A 180 -4.85 28.04 9.84
C SER A 180 -5.53 28.19 11.21
N ASN A 181 -6.78 28.64 11.28
CA ASN A 181 -7.52 28.86 12.53
C ASN A 181 -8.42 27.67 12.91
N ASN A 182 -8.71 26.76 11.99
CA ASN A 182 -9.58 25.60 12.20
C ASN A 182 -8.91 24.31 11.74
N LEU A 183 -7.77 23.99 12.32
CA LEU A 183 -6.99 22.81 11.94
C LEU A 183 -7.50 21.50 12.56
N ILE A 184 -8.20 21.59 13.71
CA ILE A 184 -8.74 20.42 14.43
C ILE A 184 -10.20 20.21 14.03
N THR A 185 -10.40 19.84 12.77
CA THR A 185 -11.73 19.57 12.19
C THR A 185 -12.30 18.23 12.67
N ASP A 186 -13.54 17.94 12.34
CA ASP A 186 -14.12 16.62 12.58
C ASP A 186 -13.45 15.53 11.74
N GLU A 187 -12.98 15.88 10.54
CA GLU A 187 -12.15 14.97 9.72
C GLU A 187 -10.84 14.65 10.43
N PHE A 188 -10.15 15.64 11.02
CA PHE A 188 -8.94 15.41 11.81
C PHE A 188 -9.18 14.41 12.95
N LYS A 189 -10.28 14.58 13.71
CA LYS A 189 -10.58 13.77 14.89
C LYS A 189 -11.07 12.36 14.56
N ASN A 190 -11.83 12.22 13.48
CA ASN A 190 -12.60 11.02 13.19
C ASN A 190 -12.05 10.21 12.01
N SER A 191 -11.02 10.69 11.32
CA SER A 191 -10.36 9.91 10.27
C SER A 191 -9.69 8.68 10.86
N LYS A 192 -9.77 7.56 10.13
CA LYS A 192 -9.18 6.31 10.57
C LYS A 192 -7.90 6.01 9.79
N SER A 193 -6.92 5.51 10.50
CA SER A 193 -5.74 4.91 9.89
C SER A 193 -6.14 3.64 9.13
N LEU A 194 -5.61 3.44 7.94
CA LEU A 194 -5.75 2.18 7.21
C LEU A 194 -4.53 1.27 7.38
N TYR A 195 -3.41 1.83 7.81
CA TYR A 195 -2.17 1.09 8.00
C TYR A 195 -1.45 1.59 9.24
N HIS A 196 -0.70 0.70 9.87
CA HIS A 196 0.14 1.00 11.02
C HIS A 196 1.59 0.62 10.75
N VAL A 197 2.54 1.50 11.08
CA VAL A 197 3.97 1.16 11.07
C VAL A 197 4.27 0.27 12.27
N THR A 198 4.84 -0.91 12.01
CA THR A 198 5.15 -1.90 13.04
C THR A 198 6.63 -2.00 13.34
N SER A 199 7.50 -1.68 12.38
CA SER A 199 8.94 -1.73 12.61
C SER A 199 9.72 -0.78 11.72
N SER A 200 10.90 -0.39 12.21
CA SER A 200 11.85 0.47 11.51
C SER A 200 13.26 0.20 11.97
N VAL A 201 14.24 0.59 11.14
CA VAL A 201 15.66 0.51 11.48
C VAL A 201 16.42 1.73 10.96
N TYR A 202 17.55 2.05 11.61
CA TYR A 202 18.52 2.99 11.09
C TYR A 202 19.65 2.24 10.40
N LEU A 203 20.15 2.77 9.28
CA LEU A 203 21.16 2.18 8.43
C LEU A 203 22.41 3.04 8.41
N ASN A 204 23.58 2.41 8.29
CA ASN A 204 24.84 3.11 8.10
C ASN A 204 24.96 3.54 6.63
N TYR A 205 25.25 4.80 6.39
CA TYR A 205 25.50 5.30 5.03
C TYR A 205 26.62 4.55 4.30
N HIS A 206 27.67 4.15 5.01
CA HIS A 206 28.80 3.42 4.42
C HIS A 206 28.47 1.96 4.06
N ASP A 207 27.38 1.41 4.57
CA ASP A 207 26.85 0.09 4.19
C ASP A 207 25.84 0.25 3.02
N THR A 208 26.39 0.52 1.83
CA THR A 208 25.57 0.72 0.62
C THR A 208 24.76 -0.53 0.26
N ASP A 209 25.22 -1.73 0.63
CA ASP A 209 24.50 -2.99 0.39
C ASP A 209 23.25 -3.08 1.26
N SER A 210 23.32 -2.65 2.50
CA SER A 210 22.13 -2.55 3.37
C SER A 210 21.12 -1.53 2.86
N ILE A 211 21.58 -0.37 2.40
CA ILE A 211 20.69 0.66 1.81
C ILE A 211 20.00 0.12 0.56
N LYS A 212 20.76 -0.50 -0.37
CA LYS A 212 20.20 -1.14 -1.57
C LYS A 212 19.22 -2.26 -1.24
N SER A 213 19.55 -3.06 -0.22
CA SER A 213 18.68 -4.15 0.25
C SER A 213 17.36 -3.59 0.81
N ALA A 214 17.42 -2.54 1.63
CA ALA A 214 16.24 -1.87 2.16
C ALA A 214 15.35 -1.29 1.05
N ILE A 215 15.94 -0.63 0.05
CA ILE A 215 15.19 -0.10 -1.09
C ILE A 215 14.53 -1.24 -1.86
N LYS A 216 15.25 -2.35 -2.10
CA LYS A 216 14.69 -3.50 -2.82
C LYS A 216 13.61 -4.22 -2.04
N GLU A 217 13.76 -4.33 -0.73
CA GLU A 217 12.81 -5.05 0.14
C GLU A 217 11.60 -4.19 0.49
N TYR A 218 11.83 -2.97 0.93
CA TYR A 218 10.81 -2.10 1.52
C TYR A 218 10.36 -0.95 0.59
N GLY A 219 11.08 -0.68 -0.49
CA GLY A 219 10.71 0.30 -1.52
C GLY A 219 11.51 1.60 -1.48
N ALA A 220 11.90 2.08 -0.31
CA ALA A 220 12.67 3.31 -0.13
C ALA A 220 13.35 3.39 1.23
N VAL A 221 14.27 4.33 1.38
CA VAL A 221 14.80 4.81 2.66
C VAL A 221 14.74 6.34 2.69
N THR A 222 14.75 6.94 3.88
CA THR A 222 14.80 8.40 4.04
C THR A 222 16.13 8.86 4.59
N SER A 223 16.50 10.09 4.28
CA SER A 223 17.74 10.70 4.71
C SER A 223 17.62 12.21 4.76
N GLY A 224 18.20 12.83 5.78
CA GLY A 224 18.49 14.25 5.78
C GLY A 224 19.59 14.59 4.79
N ILE A 225 19.52 15.76 4.18
CA ILE A 225 20.56 16.29 3.29
C ILE A 225 20.78 17.79 3.51
N ARG A 226 21.88 18.29 2.98
CA ARG A 226 22.08 19.72 2.79
C ARG A 226 21.77 20.08 1.33
N LYS A 227 20.51 20.33 1.01
CA LYS A 227 20.07 20.68 -0.34
C LYS A 227 20.50 22.10 -0.68
N ASN A 228 21.09 22.28 -1.85
CA ASN A 228 21.28 23.57 -2.50
C ASN A 228 20.45 23.59 -3.80
N THR A 229 20.37 24.73 -4.45
CA THR A 229 19.57 24.90 -5.69
C THR A 229 20.37 24.71 -6.97
N ASN A 230 21.66 24.34 -6.89
CA ASN A 230 22.56 24.24 -8.05
C ASN A 230 22.45 22.84 -8.69
N PHE A 231 21.32 22.55 -9.30
CA PHE A 231 21.16 21.34 -10.08
C PHE A 231 21.91 21.41 -11.41
N GLY A 232 22.63 20.32 -11.73
CA GLY A 232 23.14 20.05 -13.06
C GLY A 232 22.15 19.20 -13.87
N LYS A 233 22.51 18.93 -15.14
CA LYS A 233 21.82 17.97 -15.98
C LYS A 233 22.85 17.02 -16.59
N ASP A 234 22.50 15.75 -16.67
CA ASP A 234 23.32 14.78 -17.39
C ASP A 234 23.05 14.82 -18.91
N SER A 235 23.70 13.93 -19.66
CA SER A 235 23.54 13.82 -21.12
C SER A 235 22.13 13.46 -21.56
N ASN A 236 21.29 12.90 -20.68
CA ASN A 236 19.90 12.54 -20.93
C ASN A 236 18.94 13.67 -20.53
N GLY A 237 19.47 14.76 -19.97
CA GLY A 237 18.67 15.89 -19.46
C GLY A 237 18.09 15.65 -18.06
N GLU A 238 18.42 14.54 -17.39
CA GLU A 238 17.99 14.27 -16.02
C GLU A 238 18.75 15.17 -15.03
N LEU A 239 18.03 15.66 -14.03
CA LEU A 239 18.60 16.50 -12.97
C LEU A 239 19.60 15.70 -12.13
N ASN A 240 20.68 16.35 -11.71
CA ASN A 240 21.64 15.79 -10.77
C ASN A 240 22.19 16.86 -9.81
N ILE A 241 22.65 16.39 -8.65
CA ILE A 241 23.22 17.26 -7.61
C ILE A 241 24.37 16.57 -6.88
N TYR A 242 25.36 17.36 -6.52
CA TYR A 242 26.42 17.00 -5.59
C TYR A 242 26.68 18.16 -4.63
N ASN A 243 26.46 17.93 -3.34
CA ASN A 243 26.71 18.91 -2.31
C ASN A 243 28.08 18.67 -1.69
N TYR A 244 28.98 19.62 -1.86
CA TYR A 244 30.29 19.59 -1.26
C TYR A 244 30.41 20.68 -0.20
N THR A 245 30.71 20.30 1.04
CA THR A 245 30.72 21.21 2.20
C THR A 245 32.12 21.51 2.74
N ALA A 246 33.19 21.04 2.10
CA ALA A 246 34.59 21.30 2.48
C ALA A 246 34.88 21.09 3.99
N GLY A 247 34.27 20.12 4.64
CA GLY A 247 34.44 19.82 6.06
C GLY A 247 33.71 20.77 7.01
N LEU A 248 32.80 21.59 6.50
CA LEU A 248 31.92 22.38 7.35
C LEU A 248 30.87 21.46 7.99
N ASN A 249 30.78 21.48 9.29
CA ASN A 249 29.74 20.79 10.05
C ASN A 249 28.43 21.59 9.92
N LEU A 250 27.68 21.33 8.85
CA LEU A 250 26.42 22.01 8.54
C LEU A 250 25.26 21.06 8.84
N SER A 251 24.29 21.55 9.59
CA SER A 251 23.04 20.81 9.82
C SER A 251 22.27 20.58 8.52
N PRO A 252 21.47 19.49 8.41
CA PRO A 252 20.58 19.28 7.28
C PRO A 252 19.57 20.43 7.17
N ASN A 253 19.11 20.69 5.97
CA ASN A 253 18.04 21.66 5.72
C ASN A 253 16.88 21.06 4.92
N HIS A 254 16.96 19.78 4.56
CA HIS A 254 15.95 19.08 3.78
C HIS A 254 15.99 17.58 4.07
N GLU A 255 14.84 16.92 3.91
CA GLU A 255 14.69 15.47 4.01
C GLU A 255 14.19 14.91 2.68
N ILE A 256 14.77 13.80 2.25
CA ILE A 256 14.50 13.16 0.95
C ILE A 256 14.24 11.67 1.08
N MET A 257 13.67 11.09 0.02
CA MET A 257 13.59 9.64 -0.20
C MET A 257 14.67 9.17 -1.17
N ILE A 258 15.39 8.12 -0.81
CA ILE A 258 16.26 7.39 -1.73
C ILE A 258 15.47 6.16 -2.21
N VAL A 259 15.25 6.05 -3.54
CA VAL A 259 14.38 5.04 -4.16
C VAL A 259 15.09 4.12 -5.13
N GLY A 260 16.32 4.43 -5.52
CA GLY A 260 17.09 3.66 -6.49
C GLY A 260 18.57 4.05 -6.53
N TRP A 261 19.31 3.46 -7.44
CA TRP A 261 20.76 3.72 -7.59
C TRP A 261 21.29 3.39 -8.98
N ASN A 262 22.44 3.99 -9.31
CA ASN A 262 23.25 3.68 -10.48
C ASN A 262 24.73 3.73 -10.12
N ASP A 263 25.37 2.58 -9.91
CA ASP A 263 26.80 2.48 -9.56
C ASP A 263 27.74 2.99 -10.67
N LYS A 264 27.23 3.02 -11.91
CA LYS A 264 27.98 3.48 -13.07
C LYS A 264 27.69 4.92 -13.47
N TYR A 265 26.87 5.65 -12.67
CA TYR A 265 26.62 7.07 -12.96
C TYR A 265 27.92 7.84 -12.90
N SER A 266 28.30 8.46 -14.03
CA SER A 266 29.61 9.12 -14.13
C SER A 266 29.68 10.34 -13.19
N LYS A 267 30.74 10.44 -12.41
CA LYS A 267 31.06 11.62 -11.63
C LYS A 267 31.21 12.89 -12.49
N ASP A 268 31.54 12.72 -13.78
CA ASP A 268 31.72 13.82 -14.72
C ASP A 268 30.39 14.46 -15.16
N ASN A 269 29.26 13.80 -14.92
CA ASN A 269 27.92 14.35 -15.15
C ASN A 269 27.59 15.52 -14.19
N PHE A 270 28.24 15.58 -13.02
CA PHE A 270 28.01 16.66 -12.04
C PHE A 270 28.75 17.93 -12.46
N THR A 271 28.07 19.08 -12.34
CA THR A 271 28.60 20.39 -12.76
C THR A 271 29.36 21.13 -11.66
N THR A 272 29.34 20.63 -10.43
CA THR A 272 29.98 21.25 -9.26
C THR A 272 31.51 21.25 -9.33
N ASN A 273 32.13 22.17 -8.58
CA ASN A 273 33.58 22.22 -8.39
C ASN A 273 33.89 22.36 -6.88
N PRO A 274 34.59 21.38 -6.25
CA PRO A 274 35.16 20.18 -6.90
C PRO A 274 34.08 19.22 -7.36
N LYS A 275 34.41 18.38 -8.32
CA LYS A 275 33.57 17.24 -8.75
C LYS A 275 33.63 16.10 -7.72
N PRO A 276 32.63 15.19 -7.72
CA PRO A 276 32.72 13.96 -6.94
C PRO A 276 33.99 13.16 -7.25
N THR A 277 34.52 12.45 -6.26
CA THR A 277 35.74 11.66 -6.41
C THR A 277 35.48 10.26 -6.99
N VAL A 278 34.27 9.74 -6.80
CA VAL A 278 33.83 8.40 -7.24
C VAL A 278 32.65 8.48 -8.18
N ASN A 279 32.48 7.45 -9.01
CA ASN A 279 31.25 7.22 -9.77
C ASN A 279 30.16 6.67 -8.85
N GLY A 280 28.93 6.81 -9.28
CA GLY A 280 27.74 6.30 -8.62
C GLY A 280 26.84 7.42 -8.09
N ALA A 281 25.54 7.15 -8.16
CA ALA A 281 24.52 8.06 -7.69
C ALA A 281 23.31 7.31 -7.15
N TRP A 282 22.68 7.89 -6.15
CA TRP A 282 21.36 7.54 -5.66
C TRP A 282 20.27 8.23 -6.48
N LEU A 283 19.19 7.53 -6.76
CA LEU A 283 17.97 8.15 -7.31
C LEU A 283 17.13 8.66 -6.15
N ILE A 284 16.90 9.97 -6.15
CA ILE A 284 16.14 10.67 -5.13
C ILE A 284 14.73 10.94 -5.64
N LYS A 285 13.74 10.78 -4.76
CA LYS A 285 12.38 11.31 -4.90
C LYS A 285 12.21 12.41 -3.87
N ASP A 286 11.85 13.59 -4.32
CA ASP A 286 11.75 14.82 -3.52
C ASP A 286 10.30 15.31 -3.45
N SER A 287 9.96 16.03 -2.38
CA SER A 287 8.65 16.68 -2.18
C SER A 287 8.59 18.10 -2.74
N ASP A 288 9.60 18.50 -3.50
CA ASP A 288 9.63 19.75 -4.24
C ASP A 288 9.38 19.40 -5.72
N LEU A 289 8.23 19.83 -6.27
CA LEU A 289 7.82 19.52 -7.64
C LEU A 289 8.80 20.04 -8.69
N ASP A 290 9.52 21.12 -8.42
CA ASP A 290 10.48 21.71 -9.37
C ASP A 290 11.63 20.76 -9.69
N CYS A 291 11.99 19.86 -8.75
CA CYS A 291 13.04 18.87 -8.98
C CYS A 291 12.52 17.41 -9.06
N GLY A 292 11.46 17.06 -8.35
CA GLY A 292 10.79 15.76 -8.38
C GLY A 292 11.72 14.58 -8.21
N TYR A 293 12.31 14.06 -9.30
CA TYR A 293 13.35 13.04 -9.29
C TYR A 293 14.69 13.59 -9.77
N TYR A 294 15.78 13.21 -9.08
CA TYR A 294 17.13 13.54 -9.50
C TYR A 294 18.16 12.54 -9.00
N TRP A 295 19.36 12.55 -9.64
CA TRP A 295 20.50 11.76 -9.24
C TRP A 295 21.38 12.53 -8.25
N MET A 296 21.65 11.96 -7.08
CA MET A 296 22.55 12.52 -6.07
C MET A 296 23.83 11.69 -5.98
N SER A 297 24.99 12.34 -6.05
CA SER A 297 26.27 11.62 -5.97
C SER A 297 26.39 10.78 -4.69
N TYR A 298 26.97 9.59 -4.83
CA TYR A 298 27.41 8.79 -3.66
C TYR A 298 28.42 9.55 -2.79
N ASP A 299 29.11 10.53 -3.37
CA ASP A 299 30.14 11.32 -2.72
C ASP A 299 29.59 12.54 -1.97
N ASP A 300 28.26 12.70 -1.91
CA ASP A 300 27.59 13.81 -1.21
C ASP A 300 28.10 13.92 0.22
N SER A 301 28.56 15.11 0.59
CA SER A 301 29.26 15.33 1.86
C SER A 301 28.37 15.12 3.07
N TYR A 302 27.06 15.44 2.93
CA TYR A 302 26.14 15.29 4.04
C TYR A 302 25.73 13.83 4.23
N LEU A 303 25.43 13.12 3.14
CA LEU A 303 25.09 11.69 3.22
C LEU A 303 26.19 10.88 3.91
N LYS A 304 27.45 11.27 3.76
CA LYS A 304 28.61 10.63 4.39
C LYS A 304 28.84 11.02 5.84
N SER A 305 28.12 12.01 6.35
CA SER A 305 28.27 12.46 7.73
C SER A 305 27.82 11.38 8.71
N SER A 306 28.55 11.18 9.79
CA SER A 306 28.15 10.31 10.91
C SER A 306 26.87 10.80 11.61
N GLU A 307 26.53 12.06 11.43
CA GLU A 307 25.28 12.65 11.95
C GLU A 307 24.05 12.35 11.09
N ASN A 308 24.25 11.75 9.92
CA ASN A 308 23.15 11.44 9.00
C ASN A 308 22.39 10.18 9.45
N ASN A 309 21.08 10.30 9.49
CA ASN A 309 20.16 9.25 9.90
C ASN A 309 19.44 8.69 8.67
N ILE A 310 20.04 7.68 8.03
CA ILE A 310 19.33 6.92 7.01
C ILE A 310 18.39 5.95 7.73
N MET A 311 17.11 6.00 7.39
CA MET A 311 16.07 5.22 8.04
C MET A 311 15.26 4.43 7.01
N ALA A 312 14.90 3.20 7.38
CA ALA A 312 13.96 2.35 6.66
C ALA A 312 12.78 1.98 7.56
N ILE A 313 11.56 2.04 7.04
CA ILE A 313 10.42 1.34 7.60
C ILE A 313 10.47 -0.10 7.11
N THR A 314 10.55 -1.04 8.04
CA THR A 314 10.72 -2.47 7.75
C THR A 314 9.44 -3.27 7.95
N GLY A 315 8.43 -2.68 8.58
CA GLY A 315 7.13 -3.30 8.80
C GLY A 315 5.98 -2.30 8.76
N ILE A 316 4.95 -2.66 8.00
CA ILE A 316 3.64 -2.00 8.02
C ILE A 316 2.59 -3.10 7.95
N GLU A 317 1.53 -2.96 8.72
CA GLU A 317 0.36 -3.82 8.68
C GLU A 317 -0.93 -3.03 8.44
N LYS A 318 -2.01 -3.73 8.08
CA LYS A 318 -3.35 -3.14 8.02
C LYS A 318 -3.82 -2.83 9.43
N SER A 319 -4.43 -1.66 9.63
CA SER A 319 -5.03 -1.30 10.92
C SER A 319 -6.25 -2.16 11.23
N SER A 320 -6.60 -2.27 12.50
CA SER A 320 -7.80 -2.96 12.96
C SER A 320 -8.55 -2.10 13.99
N ASP A 321 -9.88 -1.99 13.83
CA ASP A 321 -10.75 -1.39 14.85
C ASP A 321 -10.85 -2.27 16.12
N ARG A 322 -10.27 -3.47 16.06
CA ARG A 322 -10.22 -4.42 17.18
C ARG A 322 -8.98 -4.25 18.04
N GLU A 323 -8.09 -3.34 17.68
CA GLU A 323 -6.82 -3.12 18.35
C GLU A 323 -6.71 -1.71 18.89
N HIS A 324 -6.12 -1.57 20.06
CA HIS A 324 -5.83 -0.30 20.71
C HIS A 324 -4.45 -0.35 21.37
N MET A 325 -3.57 0.59 21.01
CA MET A 325 -2.22 0.66 21.56
C MET A 325 -2.20 1.56 22.80
N LEU A 326 -1.63 1.06 23.90
CA LEU A 326 -1.33 1.87 25.08
C LEU A 326 0.11 2.39 25.02
N SER A 327 0.34 3.62 25.46
CA SER A 327 1.66 4.25 25.44
C SER A 327 1.78 5.29 26.54
N TYR A 328 2.96 5.42 27.14
CA TYR A 328 3.35 6.54 28.00
C TYR A 328 4.27 7.52 27.30
N ASP A 329 4.96 7.07 26.23
CA ASP A 329 5.93 7.88 25.52
C ASP A 329 5.30 8.72 24.41
N TYR A 330 5.65 10.01 24.37
CA TYR A 330 5.12 11.01 23.42
C TYR A 330 6.20 11.64 22.56
N PHE A 331 7.48 11.44 22.91
CA PHE A 331 8.61 12.05 22.24
C PHE A 331 9.44 11.01 21.49
N ILE A 332 10.34 11.52 20.64
CA ILE A 332 11.31 10.67 19.96
C ILE A 332 12.19 9.96 20.99
N PRO A 333 12.68 8.76 20.67
CA PRO A 333 13.66 8.07 21.51
C PRO A 333 14.86 8.95 21.82
N ALA A 334 15.26 9.00 23.10
CA ALA A 334 16.48 9.66 23.48
C ALA A 334 17.69 8.89 22.95
N TYR A 335 18.36 9.49 22.00
CA TYR A 335 19.54 8.91 21.38
C TYR A 335 20.87 9.25 22.10
N LYS A 336 20.79 9.88 23.26
CA LYS A 336 21.97 10.35 24.04
C LYS A 336 22.20 9.59 25.35
N SER A 337 21.58 8.39 25.52
CA SER A 337 21.95 7.57 26.68
C SER A 337 23.43 7.22 26.60
N LYS A 338 24.21 7.65 27.57
CA LYS A 338 25.63 7.36 27.71
C LYS A 338 25.87 6.00 28.31
N TYR A 339 24.86 5.41 28.96
CA TYR A 339 24.97 4.21 29.73
C TYR A 339 24.64 2.99 28.89
N SER A 340 25.60 2.08 28.77
CA SER A 340 25.40 0.80 28.10
C SER A 340 25.68 -0.35 29.06
N PHE A 341 24.92 -1.43 28.87
CA PHE A 341 24.99 -2.63 29.71
C PHE A 341 25.60 -3.77 28.92
N LYS A 342 26.40 -4.61 29.63
CA LYS A 342 27.04 -5.81 29.09
C LYS A 342 26.40 -7.10 29.59
N ASP A 343 25.55 -6.99 30.61
CA ASP A 343 24.78 -8.05 31.25
C ASP A 343 23.32 -7.90 30.93
N ASP A 344 22.49 -8.82 31.35
CA ASP A 344 21.06 -8.80 31.15
C ASP A 344 20.45 -7.49 31.68
N LEU A 345 19.62 -6.88 30.84
CA LEU A 345 18.88 -5.66 31.17
C LEU A 345 17.38 -5.97 31.02
N TYR A 346 16.61 -5.55 32.00
CA TYR A 346 15.17 -5.71 32.02
C TYR A 346 14.52 -4.33 31.87
N LEU A 347 13.60 -4.18 30.93
CA LEU A 347 12.82 -2.97 30.67
C LEU A 347 11.37 -3.29 30.96
N CYS A 348 10.67 -2.41 31.68
CA CYS A 348 9.29 -2.67 32.10
C CYS A 348 8.44 -1.40 32.09
N ASN A 349 7.25 -1.48 31.47
CA ASN A 349 6.17 -0.53 31.71
C ASN A 349 4.99 -1.25 32.36
N VAL A 350 4.34 -0.57 33.33
CA VAL A 350 3.17 -1.08 34.05
C VAL A 350 1.94 -0.31 33.63
N PHE A 351 0.97 -0.99 33.00
CA PHE A 351 -0.26 -0.39 32.50
C PHE A 351 -1.47 -0.78 33.33
N ASN A 352 -2.28 0.22 33.68
CA ASN A 352 -3.63 0.01 34.20
C ASN A 352 -4.60 -0.06 33.01
N VAL A 353 -5.37 -1.14 32.90
CA VAL A 353 -6.25 -1.39 31.76
C VAL A 353 -7.74 -1.15 32.08
N ASN A 354 -8.09 -0.62 33.24
CA ASN A 354 -9.47 -0.47 33.69
C ASN A 354 -10.39 0.27 32.71
N ASP A 355 -9.88 1.30 32.06
CA ASP A 355 -10.68 2.12 31.14
C ASP A 355 -10.93 1.42 29.79
N TYR A 356 -10.33 0.23 29.58
CA TYR A 356 -10.33 -0.47 28.29
C TYR A 356 -10.98 -1.84 28.32
N VAL A 357 -11.13 -2.49 29.49
CA VAL A 357 -11.57 -3.90 29.62
C VAL A 357 -13.01 -4.16 29.19
N ASP A 358 -13.86 -3.13 29.16
CA ASP A 358 -15.21 -3.25 28.61
C ASP A 358 -15.21 -3.42 27.07
N GLU A 359 -14.12 -3.02 26.44
CA GLU A 359 -13.98 -3.05 24.99
C GLU A 359 -12.95 -4.08 24.52
N TYR A 360 -11.85 -4.27 25.25
CA TYR A 360 -10.74 -5.16 24.91
C TYR A 360 -10.50 -6.16 26.04
N ASN A 361 -10.15 -7.39 25.71
CA ASN A 361 -10.02 -8.48 26.68
C ASN A 361 -8.69 -9.24 26.63
N GLU A 362 -7.79 -8.83 25.76
CA GLU A 362 -6.46 -9.46 25.63
C GLU A 362 -5.39 -8.46 25.13
N ILE A 363 -4.12 -8.77 25.40
CA ILE A 363 -2.96 -8.17 24.76
C ILE A 363 -2.47 -9.16 23.72
N ASN A 364 -2.39 -8.76 22.44
CA ASN A 364 -1.98 -9.63 21.35
C ASN A 364 -0.62 -9.29 20.76
N LYS A 365 -0.14 -8.05 20.93
CA LYS A 365 1.14 -7.56 20.42
C LYS A 365 1.81 -6.64 21.43
N VAL A 366 3.13 -6.50 21.29
CA VAL A 366 3.90 -5.48 22.01
C VAL A 366 4.84 -4.79 21.06
N MET A 367 4.72 -3.46 20.93
CA MET A 367 5.71 -2.63 20.25
C MET A 367 6.70 -2.08 21.28
N PHE A 368 7.98 -2.08 20.92
CA PHE A 368 9.03 -1.50 21.74
C PHE A 368 10.15 -0.95 20.86
N TYR A 369 10.94 -0.03 21.43
CA TYR A 369 12.12 0.49 20.77
C TYR A 369 13.36 -0.13 21.36
N LEU A 370 14.31 -0.55 20.54
CA LEU A 370 15.61 -1.07 20.98
C LEU A 370 16.77 -0.26 20.43
N ARG A 371 17.82 -0.21 21.24
CA ARG A 371 19.14 0.28 20.86
C ARG A 371 20.18 -0.66 21.44
N ALA A 372 20.77 -1.51 20.59
CA ALA A 372 21.74 -2.52 21.01
C ALA A 372 22.69 -2.90 19.87
N SER A 373 23.97 -3.12 20.19
CA SER A 373 24.95 -3.65 19.23
C SER A 373 24.93 -5.19 19.12
N GLY A 374 23.82 -5.81 19.47
CA GLY A 374 23.52 -7.25 19.39
C GLY A 374 22.98 -7.78 20.72
N CYS A 375 21.70 -8.10 20.76
CA CYS A 375 21.02 -8.72 21.89
C CYS A 375 20.01 -9.76 21.43
N ASN A 376 19.70 -10.70 22.31
CA ASN A 376 18.44 -11.44 22.27
C ASN A 376 17.43 -10.72 23.16
N TYR A 377 16.15 -10.85 22.85
CA TYR A 377 15.08 -10.31 23.69
C TYR A 377 14.00 -11.35 23.93
N GLU A 378 13.36 -11.23 25.08
CA GLU A 378 12.17 -11.98 25.48
C GLU A 378 11.10 -10.98 25.94
N VAL A 379 9.86 -11.16 25.48
CA VAL A 379 8.69 -10.40 25.92
C VAL A 379 7.92 -11.23 26.93
N LYS A 380 7.72 -10.69 28.13
CA LYS A 380 6.95 -11.33 29.21
C LYS A 380 5.86 -10.36 29.67
N ILE A 381 4.70 -10.89 30.08
CA ILE A 381 3.60 -10.11 30.66
C ILE A 381 3.21 -10.74 31.97
N ILE A 382 3.01 -9.91 32.99
CA ILE A 382 2.70 -10.34 34.35
C ILE A 382 1.59 -9.47 34.92
N ASP A 383 0.65 -10.10 35.62
CA ASP A 383 -0.30 -9.39 36.47
C ASP A 383 0.39 -8.87 37.74
N VAL A 384 0.38 -7.56 37.92
CA VAL A 384 0.94 -6.85 39.07
C VAL A 384 -0.12 -5.98 39.78
N THR A 385 -1.34 -6.45 39.80
CA THR A 385 -2.48 -5.76 40.45
C THR A 385 -2.20 -5.41 41.92
N ASN A 386 -1.27 -6.12 42.57
CA ASN A 386 -0.77 -5.84 43.91
C ASN A 386 0.38 -4.83 43.98
N ASP A 387 0.74 -4.18 42.87
CA ASP A 387 1.82 -3.19 42.73
C ASP A 387 3.23 -3.72 43.07
N ILE A 388 3.49 -5.03 43.00
CA ILE A 388 4.78 -5.64 43.26
C ILE A 388 5.37 -6.23 41.97
N LEU A 389 6.50 -5.69 41.51
CA LEU A 389 7.27 -6.30 40.44
C LEU A 389 8.07 -7.50 40.97
N PRO A 390 8.09 -8.63 40.26
CA PRO A 390 8.87 -9.81 40.67
C PRO A 390 10.37 -9.54 40.57
N THR A 391 11.14 -10.12 41.47
CA THR A 391 12.62 -10.07 41.43
C THR A 391 13.23 -11.24 40.68
N ASP A 392 12.41 -12.22 40.27
CA ASP A 392 12.80 -13.38 39.49
C ASP A 392 11.75 -13.64 38.41
N LEU A 393 12.20 -13.95 37.21
CA LEU A 393 11.35 -14.21 36.02
C LEU A 393 11.64 -15.58 35.36
N ASP A 394 12.44 -16.45 36.00
CA ASP A 394 12.86 -17.70 35.39
C ASP A 394 11.70 -18.67 35.16
N ASP A 395 10.70 -18.67 36.04
CA ASP A 395 9.50 -19.49 35.90
C ASP A 395 8.45 -18.89 34.94
N ILE A 396 8.67 -17.70 34.42
CA ILE A 396 7.73 -17.01 33.55
C ILE A 396 8.15 -17.18 32.09
N GLY A 397 7.35 -17.94 31.32
CA GLY A 397 7.60 -18.16 29.90
C GLY A 397 7.57 -16.88 29.07
N ALA A 398 8.42 -16.79 28.07
CA ALA A 398 8.37 -15.74 27.08
C ALA A 398 7.14 -15.90 26.16
N LEU A 399 6.42 -14.80 25.91
CA LEU A 399 5.30 -14.75 24.98
C LEU A 399 5.76 -14.39 23.56
N ALA A 400 6.90 -13.76 23.43
CA ALA A 400 7.61 -13.58 22.16
C ALA A 400 9.11 -13.51 22.46
N GLU A 401 9.93 -13.88 21.49
CA GLU A 401 11.39 -13.85 21.58
C GLU A 401 12.01 -13.55 20.22
N GLY A 402 13.18 -12.95 20.23
CA GLY A 402 13.89 -12.65 19.01
C GLY A 402 15.31 -12.14 19.26
N SER A 403 15.87 -11.54 18.25
CA SER A 403 17.19 -10.94 18.34
C SER A 403 17.27 -9.66 17.53
N PHE A 404 18.04 -8.71 18.03
CA PHE A 404 18.18 -7.40 17.41
C PHE A 404 19.61 -6.89 17.46
N SER A 405 19.99 -6.10 16.46
CA SER A 405 21.22 -5.34 16.43
C SER A 405 20.99 -4.06 15.65
N GLY A 406 21.23 -2.93 16.26
CA GLY A 406 21.01 -1.61 15.70
C GLY A 406 20.11 -0.75 16.58
N GLU A 407 19.32 0.08 15.94
CA GLU A 407 18.40 1.00 16.59
C GLU A 407 17.09 1.08 15.78
N GLY A 408 15.93 0.94 16.45
CA GLY A 408 14.63 1.00 15.78
C GLY A 408 13.46 0.46 16.59
N TYR A 409 12.27 0.57 16.01
CA TYR A 409 11.02 0.00 16.54
C TYR A 409 10.84 -1.44 16.10
N ILE A 410 10.34 -2.26 17.01
CA ILE A 410 9.97 -3.65 16.79
C ILE A 410 8.57 -3.85 17.34
N THR A 411 7.72 -4.55 16.59
CA THR A 411 6.42 -5.04 17.09
C THR A 411 6.43 -6.56 17.02
N GLU A 412 6.20 -7.21 18.15
CA GLU A 412 6.08 -8.65 18.25
C GLU A 412 4.64 -9.06 18.47
N ASN A 413 4.19 -10.06 17.68
CA ASN A 413 2.95 -10.77 17.97
C ASN A 413 3.21 -11.78 19.07
N LEU A 414 2.36 -11.79 20.10
CA LEU A 414 2.49 -12.78 21.16
C LEU A 414 2.13 -14.18 20.64
N SER A 415 2.90 -15.18 21.02
CA SER A 415 2.66 -16.59 20.66
C SER A 415 1.28 -17.09 21.14
N THR A 416 0.81 -16.51 22.24
CA THR A 416 -0.54 -16.66 22.79
C THR A 416 -0.97 -15.29 23.31
N PRO A 417 -2.13 -14.75 22.91
CA PRO A 417 -2.66 -13.53 23.50
C PRO A 417 -2.77 -13.65 25.02
N TYR A 418 -2.45 -12.58 25.73
CA TYR A 418 -2.50 -12.52 27.17
C TYR A 418 -3.83 -11.91 27.62
N ASN A 419 -4.67 -12.67 28.34
CA ASN A 419 -5.96 -12.20 28.81
C ASN A 419 -5.81 -11.10 29.87
N ILE A 420 -6.65 -10.07 29.78
CA ILE A 420 -6.72 -8.97 30.74
C ILE A 420 -8.09 -8.92 31.40
N GLU A 421 -8.13 -8.51 32.66
CA GLU A 421 -9.32 -8.45 33.50
C GLU A 421 -9.56 -7.06 34.08
N SER A 422 -10.78 -6.76 34.47
CA SER A 422 -11.14 -5.52 35.13
C SER A 422 -10.39 -5.39 36.47
N GLY A 423 -9.83 -4.24 36.73
CA GLY A 423 -9.01 -3.97 37.91
C GLY A 423 -7.55 -4.36 37.76
N GLY A 424 -7.19 -4.99 36.63
CA GLY A 424 -5.83 -5.49 36.39
C GLY A 424 -4.80 -4.39 36.12
N LYS A 425 -3.61 -4.59 36.64
CA LYS A 425 -2.38 -3.90 36.25
C LYS A 425 -1.40 -4.90 35.68
N TYR A 426 -0.85 -4.60 34.53
CA TYR A 426 0.01 -5.53 33.80
C TYR A 426 1.38 -4.92 33.56
N ALA A 427 2.43 -5.63 34.00
CA ALA A 427 3.82 -5.33 33.70
C ALA A 427 4.18 -5.96 32.36
N ILE A 428 4.57 -5.13 31.41
CA ILE A 428 5.10 -5.55 30.11
C ILE A 428 6.61 -5.48 30.21
N ILE A 429 7.26 -6.64 30.22
CA ILE A 429 8.69 -6.76 30.47
C ILE A 429 9.42 -7.22 29.23
N ILE A 430 10.48 -6.50 28.85
CA ILE A 430 11.40 -6.87 27.78
C ILE A 430 12.73 -7.22 28.43
N LYS A 431 13.06 -8.52 28.52
CA LYS A 431 14.39 -8.98 28.93
C LYS A 431 15.33 -8.91 27.75
N LEU A 432 16.48 -8.28 27.91
CA LEU A 432 17.52 -8.12 26.89
C LEU A 432 18.80 -8.81 27.35
N SER A 433 19.28 -9.76 26.57
CA SER A 433 20.52 -10.50 26.86
C SER A 433 21.58 -10.26 25.77
N PRO A 434 22.78 -9.76 26.10
CA PRO A 434 23.82 -9.51 25.11
C PRO A 434 24.22 -10.77 24.36
N LYS A 435 24.43 -10.69 23.04
CA LYS A 435 24.90 -11.84 22.22
C LYS A 435 26.36 -12.18 22.42
N SER A 436 27.14 -11.22 22.88
CA SER A 436 28.60 -11.40 23.14
C SER A 436 29.10 -10.44 24.21
N SER A 437 30.26 -10.67 24.73
CA SER A 437 30.92 -9.78 25.71
C SER A 437 31.24 -8.37 25.16
N SER A 438 31.28 -8.22 23.84
CA SER A 438 31.44 -6.92 23.16
C SER A 438 30.10 -6.21 22.88
N SER A 439 28.97 -6.90 23.01
CA SER A 439 27.66 -6.31 22.81
C SER A 439 27.36 -5.25 23.86
N ARG A 440 26.57 -4.25 23.45
CA ARG A 440 26.11 -3.15 24.30
C ARG A 440 24.61 -3.01 24.14
N ILE A 441 23.92 -2.83 25.25
CA ILE A 441 22.47 -2.61 25.32
C ILE A 441 22.26 -1.26 26.02
N TYR A 442 21.38 -0.43 25.47
CA TYR A 442 21.08 0.89 26.02
C TYR A 442 19.63 0.96 26.47
N ILE A 443 19.34 1.76 27.49
CA ILE A 443 17.96 1.99 27.93
C ILE A 443 17.26 2.91 26.90
N PRO A 444 16.18 2.45 26.25
CA PRO A 444 15.46 3.20 25.24
C PRO A 444 14.32 4.02 25.87
N TYR A 445 14.61 5.17 26.42
CA TYR A 445 13.59 6.08 26.96
C TYR A 445 13.32 7.24 25.99
N GLU A 446 12.15 7.87 26.11
CA GLU A 446 11.84 9.09 25.38
C GLU A 446 12.73 10.27 25.82
N GLY A 447 13.18 11.07 24.87
CA GLY A 447 14.13 12.14 25.14
C GLY A 447 13.48 13.49 25.35
N THR A 448 14.18 14.37 26.09
CA THR A 448 13.85 15.78 26.11
C THR A 448 14.12 16.40 24.75
N PHE A 449 13.28 17.32 24.32
CA PHE A 449 13.44 17.98 23.05
C PHE A 449 13.74 19.49 23.20
N LYS A 450 14.85 19.92 22.61
CA LYS A 450 15.24 21.32 22.58
C LYS A 450 15.54 21.75 21.15
N TRP A 451 14.64 22.53 20.58
CA TRP A 451 14.71 22.92 19.17
C TRP A 451 15.90 23.84 18.86
N THR A 452 16.20 24.78 19.74
CA THR A 452 17.36 25.69 19.62
C THR A 452 17.99 25.91 20.97
N LYS A 453 19.26 26.35 21.00
CA LYS A 453 19.99 26.67 22.24
C LYS A 453 19.24 27.64 23.17
N ASN A 454 18.33 28.43 22.62
CA ASN A 454 17.51 29.40 23.34
C ASN A 454 16.04 29.04 23.51
N SER A 455 15.58 27.92 22.97
CA SER A 455 14.20 27.44 23.15
C SER A 455 14.01 26.80 24.53
N LYS A 456 12.78 26.91 25.07
CA LYS A 456 12.42 26.19 26.28
C LYS A 456 12.52 24.69 26.00
N GLU A 457 13.16 23.97 26.88
CA GLU A 457 13.21 22.52 26.84
C GLU A 457 11.84 21.94 27.16
N ILE A 458 11.39 20.98 26.38
CA ILE A 458 10.16 20.26 26.62
C ILE A 458 10.57 18.95 27.28
N LEU A 459 10.02 18.70 28.45
CA LEU A 459 10.30 17.51 29.24
C LEU A 459 9.15 16.51 29.06
N PRO A 460 9.44 15.21 28.94
CA PRO A 460 8.44 14.17 29.05
C PRO A 460 7.66 14.27 30.36
N GLU A 461 6.38 13.92 30.33
CA GLU A 461 5.59 13.70 31.52
C GLU A 461 5.77 12.26 31.96
N ILE A 462 6.40 12.04 33.09
CA ILE A 462 6.64 10.73 33.67
C ILE A 462 6.07 10.69 35.09
N ASN A 463 5.40 9.59 35.43
CA ASN A 463 4.85 9.38 36.77
C ASN A 463 5.57 8.21 37.48
N GLU A 464 5.49 8.21 38.80
CA GLU A 464 5.96 7.11 39.61
C GLU A 464 5.23 5.81 39.27
N ASN A 465 5.93 4.69 39.26
CA ASN A 465 5.41 3.35 39.05
C ASN A 465 4.87 3.07 37.63
N GLU A 466 5.27 3.84 36.62
CA GLU A 466 4.90 3.57 35.22
C GLU A 466 6.01 2.86 34.43
N SER A 467 7.27 3.31 34.57
CA SER A 467 8.39 2.82 33.78
C SER A 467 9.58 2.44 34.66
N PHE A 468 10.11 1.24 34.45
CA PHE A 468 11.22 0.70 35.24
C PHE A 468 12.27 0.06 34.34
N PHE A 469 13.54 0.12 34.78
CA PHE A 469 14.58 -0.75 34.26
C PHE A 469 15.16 -1.58 35.41
N GLY A 470 15.61 -2.79 35.12
CA GLY A 470 16.15 -3.73 36.09
C GLY A 470 17.51 -4.29 35.64
N THR A 471 18.42 -4.49 36.63
CA THR A 471 19.67 -5.19 36.45
C THR A 471 19.78 -6.27 37.52
N LEU A 472 20.61 -7.30 37.29
CA LEU A 472 20.80 -8.34 38.30
C LEU A 472 21.67 -7.84 39.43
N ASP A 473 21.26 -8.12 40.68
CA ASP A 473 22.08 -7.93 41.87
C ASP A 473 23.10 -9.09 42.08
N SER A 474 23.87 -9.03 43.14
CA SER A 474 24.85 -10.06 43.48
C SER A 474 24.26 -11.44 43.82
N LEU A 475 22.98 -11.54 44.01
CA LEU A 475 22.21 -12.76 44.26
C LEU A 475 21.43 -13.23 43.03
N ASN A 476 21.63 -12.61 41.88
CA ASN A 476 20.88 -12.79 40.65
C ASN A 476 19.38 -12.43 40.74
N ASN A 477 19.00 -11.58 41.67
CA ASN A 477 17.65 -11.01 41.67
C ASN A 477 17.60 -9.74 40.82
N ILE A 478 16.44 -9.45 40.21
CA ILE A 478 16.25 -8.21 39.46
C ILE A 478 16.09 -7.05 40.45
N ALA A 479 17.04 -6.13 40.41
CA ALA A 479 16.95 -4.87 41.13
C ALA A 479 16.25 -3.82 40.23
N TRP A 480 14.99 -3.57 40.50
CA TRP A 480 14.20 -2.60 39.74
C TRP A 480 14.49 -1.16 40.14
N ASN A 481 14.60 -0.29 39.15
CA ASN A 481 14.80 1.14 39.29
C ASN A 481 13.66 1.86 38.59
N ASP A 482 12.90 2.67 39.31
CA ASP A 482 11.86 3.51 38.73
C ASP A 482 12.48 4.67 37.94
N CYS A 483 12.14 4.82 36.69
CA CYS A 483 12.66 5.87 35.80
C CYS A 483 12.31 7.29 36.28
N PHE A 484 11.19 7.46 37.03
CA PHE A 484 10.80 8.73 37.63
C PHE A 484 11.80 9.20 38.72
N SER A 485 12.25 8.29 39.53
CA SER A 485 13.09 8.62 40.70
C SER A 485 14.59 8.52 40.46
N ASN A 486 15.01 7.93 39.32
CA ASN A 486 16.42 7.67 39.03
C ASN A 486 17.01 8.66 38.01
N ASP A 487 17.67 9.71 38.51
CA ASP A 487 18.32 10.73 37.69
C ASP A 487 19.69 10.27 37.12
N GLU A 488 20.31 9.21 37.68
CA GLU A 488 21.66 8.82 37.33
C GLU A 488 21.78 8.19 35.94
N TYR A 489 20.89 7.27 35.61
CA TYR A 489 20.97 6.51 34.36
C TYR A 489 20.29 7.20 33.16
N CYS A 490 19.47 8.20 33.42
CA CYS A 490 18.79 9.01 32.40
C CYS A 490 19.49 10.35 32.13
N ASP A 491 20.76 10.52 32.58
CA ASP A 491 21.58 11.72 32.34
C ASP A 491 20.89 13.05 32.78
N GLY A 492 20.07 12.97 33.85
CA GLY A 492 19.20 14.06 34.31
C GLY A 492 17.95 14.30 33.43
N ASN A 493 17.72 13.49 32.41
CA ASN A 493 16.56 13.53 31.53
C ASN A 493 15.63 12.38 31.90
N LYS A 494 14.57 12.68 32.63
CA LYS A 494 13.52 11.72 32.94
C LYS A 494 12.70 11.45 31.68
N GLY A 495 12.35 10.20 31.41
CA GLY A 495 11.52 9.82 30.26
C GLY A 495 10.97 8.40 30.42
N ASN A 496 9.78 8.17 29.88
CA ASN A 496 9.17 6.86 29.85
C ASN A 496 9.92 5.91 28.92
N LEU A 497 9.94 4.62 29.27
CA LEU A 497 10.41 3.60 28.35
C LEU A 497 9.45 3.47 27.16
N ILE A 498 10.00 3.22 25.99
CA ILE A 498 9.21 3.04 24.79
C ILE A 498 8.80 1.57 24.69
N ILE A 499 7.76 1.21 25.41
CA ILE A 499 7.10 -0.11 25.43
C ILE A 499 5.60 0.11 25.37
N ARG A 500 4.94 -0.46 24.36
CA ARG A 500 3.55 -0.19 24.00
C ARG A 500 2.82 -1.50 23.76
N PRO A 501 2.02 -2.00 24.71
CA PRO A 501 1.13 -3.14 24.46
C PRO A 501 -0.02 -2.74 23.55
N VAL A 502 -0.43 -3.68 22.71
CA VAL A 502 -1.61 -3.55 21.87
C VAL A 502 -2.70 -4.44 22.46
N LEU A 503 -3.75 -3.80 22.95
CA LEU A 503 -4.96 -4.47 23.39
C LEU A 503 -5.75 -4.94 22.19
N SER A 504 -6.44 -6.08 22.30
CA SER A 504 -7.31 -6.58 21.25
C SER A 504 -8.60 -7.20 21.78
N LYS A 505 -9.59 -7.26 20.90
CA LYS A 505 -10.82 -8.05 21.09
C LYS A 505 -10.59 -9.46 20.60
N ALA A 506 -10.86 -10.48 21.42
CA ALA A 506 -10.74 -11.86 21.02
C ALA A 506 -11.52 -12.14 19.72
N LYS A 507 -10.91 -12.91 18.82
CA LYS A 507 -11.55 -13.28 17.55
C LYS A 507 -12.71 -14.25 17.79
N ASN A 508 -13.93 -13.78 17.49
CA ASN A 508 -15.03 -14.70 17.21
C ASN A 508 -14.91 -15.10 15.72
N VAL A 509 -14.49 -16.33 15.46
CA VAL A 509 -14.23 -16.81 14.09
C VAL A 509 -15.51 -17.31 13.46
N SER A 510 -16.14 -16.52 12.58
CA SER A 510 -17.00 -17.03 11.53
C SER A 510 -16.59 -16.39 10.20
N ASP A 511 -16.24 -17.23 9.24
CA ASP A 511 -15.71 -16.78 7.94
C ASP A 511 -16.80 -16.41 6.92
N ASP A 512 -18.08 -16.43 7.32
CA ASP A 512 -19.20 -16.16 6.40
C ASP A 512 -19.50 -14.66 6.28
N ILE A 513 -18.86 -14.02 5.30
CA ILE A 513 -19.20 -12.64 4.93
C ILE A 513 -20.39 -12.67 3.98
N VAL A 514 -21.57 -12.30 4.46
CA VAL A 514 -22.79 -12.19 3.67
C VAL A 514 -23.10 -10.72 3.41
N LEU A 515 -23.09 -10.32 2.15
CA LEU A 515 -23.64 -9.04 1.71
C LEU A 515 -25.09 -9.26 1.29
N ASN A 516 -25.93 -8.24 1.46
CA ASN A 516 -27.26 -8.28 0.85
C ASN A 516 -27.11 -8.09 -0.68
N PRO A 517 -27.38 -9.11 -1.51
CA PRO A 517 -27.10 -9.05 -2.93
C PRO A 517 -28.02 -8.14 -3.73
N ASP A 518 -29.14 -7.70 -3.12
CA ASP A 518 -30.19 -6.95 -3.83
C ASP A 518 -30.03 -5.42 -3.69
N THR A 519 -28.85 -4.94 -3.32
CA THR A 519 -28.65 -3.50 -3.16
C THR A 519 -28.57 -2.82 -4.53
N ILE A 520 -29.72 -2.50 -5.10
CA ILE A 520 -29.81 -1.50 -6.15
C ILE A 520 -29.50 -0.17 -5.51
N ILE A 521 -28.35 0.42 -5.85
CA ILE A 521 -27.94 1.67 -5.27
C ILE A 521 -28.66 2.81 -5.99
N ASP A 522 -29.63 3.40 -5.29
CA ASP A 522 -30.31 4.63 -5.69
C ASP A 522 -29.42 5.83 -5.39
N THR A 523 -28.92 6.49 -6.43
CA THR A 523 -28.00 7.62 -6.27
C THR A 523 -28.65 8.86 -5.67
N SER A 524 -29.98 8.90 -5.52
CA SER A 524 -30.69 10.06 -4.95
C SER A 524 -30.65 10.14 -3.42
N LYS A 525 -30.29 9.06 -2.75
CA LYS A 525 -30.26 8.97 -1.28
C LYS A 525 -29.06 8.13 -0.80
N ASP A 526 -28.79 8.21 0.50
CA ASP A 526 -27.81 7.35 1.17
C ASP A 526 -28.27 5.89 1.10
N GLU A 527 -27.38 4.98 0.71
CA GLU A 527 -27.69 3.57 0.54
C GLU A 527 -27.02 2.68 1.59
N ILE A 528 -27.81 1.79 2.19
CA ILE A 528 -27.38 0.87 3.23
C ILE A 528 -26.97 -0.44 2.58
N VAL A 529 -25.70 -0.81 2.74
CA VAL A 529 -25.20 -2.14 2.42
C VAL A 529 -25.04 -2.92 3.72
N LYS A 530 -25.94 -3.89 3.93
CA LYS A 530 -25.86 -4.76 5.10
C LYS A 530 -24.72 -5.74 4.95
N ILE A 531 -23.88 -5.82 5.98
CA ILE A 531 -22.76 -6.74 6.07
C ILE A 531 -22.98 -7.63 7.29
N LYS A 532 -23.19 -8.91 7.07
CA LYS A 532 -23.14 -9.89 8.15
C LYS A 532 -21.80 -10.57 8.09
N SER A 533 -20.92 -10.26 9.02
CA SER A 533 -19.59 -10.82 9.11
C SER A 533 -19.03 -10.64 10.52
N ASP A 534 -18.28 -11.63 10.97
CA ASP A 534 -17.42 -11.49 12.15
C ASP A 534 -16.03 -10.93 11.77
N SER A 535 -15.70 -10.90 10.49
CA SER A 535 -14.51 -10.23 9.98
C SER A 535 -14.77 -8.74 9.83
N GLU A 536 -13.80 -7.96 10.25
CA GLU A 536 -13.86 -6.51 10.20
C GLU A 536 -13.64 -6.01 8.77
N LEU A 537 -14.47 -5.06 8.34
CA LEU A 537 -14.26 -4.36 7.07
C LEU A 537 -13.02 -3.46 7.18
N PHE A 538 -11.99 -3.75 6.40
CA PHE A 538 -10.76 -2.97 6.36
C PHE A 538 -10.94 -1.70 5.54
N SER A 539 -11.33 -1.82 4.27
CA SER A 539 -11.50 -0.68 3.38
C SER A 539 -12.64 -0.87 2.38
N VAL A 540 -13.11 0.25 1.83
CA VAL A 540 -13.98 0.29 0.64
C VAL A 540 -13.23 1.04 -0.44
N HIS A 541 -13.03 0.43 -1.60
CA HIS A 541 -12.33 1.08 -2.70
C HIS A 541 -12.98 0.77 -4.05
N THR A 542 -12.68 1.56 -5.07
CA THR A 542 -13.12 1.31 -6.44
C THR A 542 -12.24 0.25 -7.10
N SER A 543 -12.68 -0.35 -8.20
CA SER A 543 -11.89 -1.35 -8.94
C SER A 543 -10.55 -0.82 -9.49
N ASN A 544 -10.37 0.49 -9.57
CA ASN A 544 -9.09 1.13 -9.90
C ASN A 544 -8.30 1.58 -8.66
N ASN A 545 -8.59 0.97 -7.50
CA ASN A 545 -7.91 1.16 -6.21
C ASN A 545 -8.01 2.56 -5.59
N ARG A 546 -9.01 3.38 -5.98
CA ARG A 546 -9.32 4.61 -5.26
C ARG A 546 -10.06 4.24 -3.96
N ILE A 547 -9.45 4.51 -2.82
CA ILE A 547 -10.05 4.28 -1.50
C ILE A 547 -11.14 5.33 -1.25
N LEU A 548 -12.30 4.88 -0.77
CA LEU A 548 -13.39 5.73 -0.33
C LEU A 548 -13.12 6.20 1.09
N ARG A 549 -13.46 7.47 1.35
CA ARG A 549 -13.25 8.10 2.67
C ARG A 549 -14.38 7.71 3.62
N GLN A 550 -14.00 7.09 4.73
CA GLN A 550 -14.96 6.83 5.82
C GLN A 550 -15.43 8.16 6.41
N ASN A 551 -16.70 8.23 6.80
CA ASN A 551 -17.41 9.41 7.29
C ASN A 551 -17.69 10.51 6.25
N VAL A 552 -17.10 10.44 5.07
CA VAL A 552 -17.33 11.38 3.94
C VAL A 552 -18.08 10.68 2.80
N ASP A 553 -17.49 9.66 2.21
CA ASP A 553 -18.06 8.93 1.07
C ASP A 553 -18.96 7.78 1.54
N TYR A 554 -18.67 7.20 2.70
CA TYR A 554 -19.49 6.19 3.38
C TYR A 554 -19.37 6.29 4.90
N VAL A 555 -20.30 5.68 5.63
CA VAL A 555 -20.30 5.57 7.10
C VAL A 555 -20.46 4.11 7.49
N ARG A 556 -19.72 3.65 8.48
CA ARG A 556 -19.96 2.33 9.12
C ARG A 556 -21.03 2.43 10.18
N ASN A 557 -21.81 1.38 10.32
CA ASN A 557 -22.73 1.16 11.43
C ASN A 557 -22.67 -0.32 11.85
N LYS A 558 -23.40 -0.67 12.90
CA LYS A 558 -23.43 -2.04 13.44
C LYS A 558 -23.96 -3.10 12.45
N ASP A 559 -24.68 -2.71 11.42
CA ASP A 559 -25.33 -3.60 10.46
C ASP A 559 -24.61 -3.59 9.09
N GLY A 560 -23.55 -2.78 8.92
CA GLY A 560 -22.81 -2.68 7.65
C GLY A 560 -22.29 -1.28 7.36
N ILE A 561 -22.42 -0.84 6.10
CA ILE A 561 -22.03 0.50 5.66
C ILE A 561 -23.20 1.26 5.04
N ILE A 562 -23.15 2.57 5.14
CA ILE A 562 -24.05 3.50 4.43
C ILE A 562 -23.20 4.26 3.44
N ILE A 563 -23.43 4.04 2.14
CA ILE A 563 -22.77 4.81 1.08
C ILE A 563 -23.53 6.12 0.92
N ARG A 564 -22.82 7.23 1.00
CA ARG A 564 -23.44 8.56 0.95
C ARG A 564 -23.92 8.90 -0.45
N SER A 565 -25.11 9.51 -0.50
CA SER A 565 -25.70 10.03 -1.77
C SER A 565 -24.79 11.07 -2.44
N SER A 566 -24.03 11.86 -1.66
CA SER A 566 -23.05 12.80 -2.21
C SER A 566 -21.96 12.10 -3.04
N TYR A 567 -21.45 10.96 -2.57
CA TYR A 567 -20.51 10.15 -3.33
C TYR A 567 -21.18 9.52 -4.56
N LEU A 568 -22.35 8.91 -4.39
CA LEU A 568 -23.09 8.27 -5.47
C LEU A 568 -23.41 9.25 -6.61
N ASN A 569 -23.84 10.49 -6.27
CA ASN A 569 -24.10 11.54 -7.23
C ASN A 569 -22.82 11.99 -7.98
N SER A 570 -21.66 11.96 -7.32
CA SER A 570 -20.37 12.31 -7.95
C SER A 570 -19.98 11.36 -9.09
N LEU A 571 -20.53 10.16 -9.11
CA LEU A 571 -20.28 9.17 -10.16
C LEU A 571 -21.03 9.50 -11.48
N ASN A 572 -21.95 10.46 -11.48
CA ASN A 572 -22.70 10.92 -12.66
C ASN A 572 -23.32 9.77 -13.48
N GLY A 573 -23.82 8.74 -12.80
CA GLY A 573 -24.37 7.55 -13.46
C GLY A 573 -23.33 6.60 -14.07
N THR A 574 -22.04 6.82 -13.82
CA THR A 574 -20.98 5.94 -14.30
C THR A 574 -21.03 4.61 -13.53
N TYR A 575 -20.95 3.51 -14.28
CA TYR A 575 -20.75 2.19 -13.68
C TYR A 575 -19.50 2.20 -12.80
N THR A 576 -19.67 1.77 -11.56
CA THR A 576 -18.56 1.67 -10.63
C THR A 576 -18.69 0.39 -9.81
N LYS A 577 -17.61 -0.37 -9.74
CA LYS A 577 -17.48 -1.51 -8.86
C LYS A 577 -16.78 -1.07 -7.59
N LEU A 578 -17.44 -1.20 -6.44
CA LEU A 578 -16.84 -1.01 -5.14
C LEU A 578 -16.41 -2.36 -4.59
N VAL A 579 -15.19 -2.42 -4.13
CA VAL A 579 -14.60 -3.57 -3.47
C VAL A 579 -14.58 -3.30 -1.98
N LEU A 580 -15.22 -4.17 -1.20
CA LEU A 580 -15.13 -4.20 0.24
C LEU A 580 -14.02 -5.18 0.60
N GLU A 581 -12.99 -4.70 1.22
CA GLU A 581 -11.85 -5.48 1.68
C GLU A 581 -11.95 -5.69 3.19
N PHE A 582 -11.74 -6.90 3.66
CA PHE A 582 -11.81 -7.27 5.07
C PHE A 582 -10.42 -7.64 5.61
N ASN A 583 -10.24 -7.55 6.93
CA ASN A 583 -8.95 -7.80 7.57
C ASN A 583 -8.38 -9.21 7.37
N ASN A 584 -9.21 -10.17 6.97
CA ASN A 584 -8.80 -11.54 6.60
C ASN A 584 -8.46 -11.70 5.12
N ASP A 585 -8.22 -10.61 4.38
CA ASP A 585 -7.93 -10.54 2.94
C ASP A 585 -9.09 -11.03 2.03
N ILE A 586 -10.26 -11.26 2.59
CA ILE A 586 -11.46 -11.55 1.79
C ILE A 586 -11.96 -10.24 1.18
N THR A 587 -12.34 -10.30 -0.07
CA THR A 587 -12.99 -9.18 -0.77
C THR A 587 -14.41 -9.53 -1.19
N LYS A 588 -15.30 -8.56 -1.11
CA LYS A 588 -16.66 -8.61 -1.66
C LYS A 588 -16.91 -7.40 -2.55
N ASN A 589 -17.76 -7.57 -3.54
CA ASN A 589 -18.00 -6.54 -4.53
C ASN A 589 -19.43 -6.01 -4.44
N ILE A 590 -19.57 -4.71 -4.61
CA ILE A 590 -20.86 -4.03 -4.80
C ILE A 590 -20.81 -3.31 -6.14
N VAL A 591 -21.89 -3.37 -6.89
CA VAL A 591 -22.01 -2.66 -8.16
C VAL A 591 -22.88 -1.43 -7.98
N VAL A 592 -22.34 -0.29 -8.34
CA VAL A 592 -23.02 1.01 -8.32
C VAL A 592 -23.28 1.46 -9.75
N ASN A 593 -24.45 2.06 -9.99
CA ASN A 593 -24.86 2.54 -11.30
C ASN A 593 -24.71 1.47 -12.40
N PRO A 594 -25.45 0.39 -12.31
CA PRO A 594 -25.30 -0.74 -13.23
C PRO A 594 -25.85 -0.45 -14.64
N LYS A 595 -25.83 0.79 -15.07
CA LYS A 595 -26.18 1.17 -16.43
C LYS A 595 -25.22 0.44 -17.36
N ALA A 596 -25.75 -0.49 -18.14
CA ALA A 596 -24.97 -1.17 -19.16
C ALA A 596 -24.52 -0.14 -20.19
N ASP A 597 -23.30 0.28 -20.14
CA ASP A 597 -22.76 1.16 -21.17
C ASP A 597 -22.19 0.29 -22.29
N ILE A 598 -23.07 -0.10 -23.22
CA ILE A 598 -22.65 -0.83 -24.43
C ILE A 598 -21.67 0.08 -25.18
N THR A 599 -20.37 -0.21 -25.08
CA THR A 599 -19.33 0.61 -25.74
C THR A 599 -19.30 0.40 -27.24
N SER A 600 -19.49 -0.83 -27.68
CA SER A 600 -19.63 -1.14 -29.12
C SER A 600 -20.46 -2.38 -29.37
N VAL A 601 -21.06 -2.43 -30.54
CA VAL A 601 -21.68 -3.61 -31.14
C VAL A 601 -21.08 -3.77 -32.52
N THR A 602 -20.41 -4.90 -32.77
CA THR A 602 -19.81 -5.23 -34.06
C THR A 602 -20.39 -6.53 -34.61
N LEU A 603 -20.31 -6.72 -35.90
CA LEU A 603 -20.76 -7.94 -36.57
C LEU A 603 -19.58 -8.82 -36.87
N GLY A 604 -19.72 -10.11 -36.61
CA GLY A 604 -18.84 -11.19 -37.09
C GLY A 604 -19.56 -12.02 -38.16
N GLY A 605 -18.77 -12.69 -39.01
CA GLY A 605 -19.29 -13.49 -40.12
C GLY A 605 -19.45 -12.71 -41.43
N ASN A 606 -19.67 -13.45 -42.52
CA ASN A 606 -19.89 -12.91 -43.86
C ASN A 606 -21.39 -12.82 -44.18
N PRO A 607 -21.85 -11.80 -44.95
CA PRO A 607 -23.26 -11.64 -45.29
C PRO A 607 -23.65 -12.58 -46.45
N ILE A 608 -23.59 -13.87 -46.24
CA ILE A 608 -23.91 -14.92 -47.21
C ILE A 608 -25.17 -15.64 -46.74
N VAL A 609 -26.16 -15.83 -47.64
CA VAL A 609 -27.39 -16.57 -47.35
C VAL A 609 -27.05 -18.00 -46.93
N GLY A 610 -27.61 -18.44 -45.82
CA GLY A 610 -27.31 -19.73 -45.19
C GLY A 610 -26.25 -19.68 -44.14
N ASP A 611 -25.41 -18.64 -44.11
CA ASP A 611 -24.38 -18.46 -43.10
C ASP A 611 -24.92 -17.78 -41.84
N GLU A 612 -24.17 -17.99 -40.75
CA GLU A 612 -24.44 -17.32 -39.44
C GLU A 612 -23.63 -16.05 -39.30
N VAL A 613 -24.31 -14.96 -38.96
CA VAL A 613 -23.68 -13.73 -38.47
C VAL A 613 -23.89 -13.57 -37.01
N SER A 614 -22.88 -13.02 -36.30
CA SER A 614 -22.90 -12.87 -34.86
C SER A 614 -22.80 -11.43 -34.40
N ALA A 615 -23.40 -11.12 -33.28
CA ALA A 615 -23.26 -9.84 -32.59
C ALA A 615 -22.18 -9.94 -31.51
N VAL A 616 -21.10 -9.15 -31.66
CA VAL A 616 -20.07 -8.99 -30.63
C VAL A 616 -20.34 -7.70 -29.88
N VAL A 617 -20.67 -7.82 -28.59
CA VAL A 617 -21.04 -6.71 -27.71
C VAL A 617 -19.93 -6.48 -26.70
N LEU A 618 -19.41 -5.24 -26.62
CA LEU A 618 -18.42 -4.82 -25.63
C LEU A 618 -19.01 -3.77 -24.70
N GLY A 619 -18.52 -3.72 -23.46
CA GLY A 619 -18.87 -2.72 -22.46
C GLY A 619 -19.99 -3.12 -21.50
N ILE A 620 -20.54 -4.35 -21.62
CA ILE A 620 -21.48 -4.89 -20.62
C ILE A 620 -20.63 -5.57 -19.53
N PRO A 621 -20.55 -4.98 -18.32
CA PRO A 621 -19.86 -5.62 -17.20
C PRO A 621 -20.71 -6.76 -16.67
N GLU A 622 -20.08 -7.85 -16.26
CA GLU A 622 -20.73 -9.03 -15.61
C GLU A 622 -22.05 -9.45 -16.34
N LYS A 623 -21.90 -10.00 -17.53
CA LYS A 623 -23.02 -10.36 -18.42
C LYS A 623 -24.16 -11.09 -17.73
N GLU A 624 -23.87 -11.90 -16.71
CA GLU A 624 -24.88 -12.66 -15.97
C GLU A 624 -25.84 -11.77 -15.16
N SER A 625 -25.46 -10.51 -14.90
CA SER A 625 -26.28 -9.54 -14.17
C SER A 625 -27.18 -8.68 -15.08
N TYR A 626 -27.18 -8.96 -16.40
CA TYR A 626 -27.92 -8.18 -17.38
C TYR A 626 -28.71 -9.08 -18.33
N ASP A 627 -29.95 -8.69 -18.59
CA ASP A 627 -30.72 -9.22 -19.71
C ASP A 627 -30.28 -8.51 -20.98
N VAL A 628 -29.66 -9.25 -21.89
CA VAL A 628 -29.20 -8.75 -23.18
C VAL A 628 -30.12 -9.26 -24.26
N ASN A 629 -30.87 -8.34 -24.88
CA ASN A 629 -31.79 -8.66 -25.93
C ASN A 629 -31.26 -8.17 -27.27
N TYR A 630 -31.43 -9.01 -28.27
CA TYR A 630 -31.02 -8.76 -29.64
C TYR A 630 -32.24 -8.60 -30.53
N GLN A 631 -32.11 -7.78 -31.57
CA GLN A 631 -33.09 -7.70 -32.66
C GLN A 631 -32.34 -7.40 -33.96
N TRP A 632 -32.28 -8.36 -34.84
CA TRP A 632 -31.69 -8.17 -36.16
C TRP A 632 -32.59 -7.37 -37.03
N GLN A 633 -32.03 -6.55 -37.87
CA GLN A 633 -32.71 -5.66 -38.79
C GLN A 633 -32.10 -5.77 -40.19
N SER A 634 -32.95 -5.66 -41.21
CA SER A 634 -32.50 -5.61 -42.59
C SER A 634 -32.87 -4.29 -43.26
N SER A 635 -32.11 -3.92 -44.30
CA SER A 635 -32.30 -2.69 -45.05
C SER A 635 -31.93 -2.88 -46.53
N VAL A 636 -32.72 -2.33 -47.42
CA VAL A 636 -32.41 -2.32 -48.87
C VAL A 636 -31.37 -1.26 -49.22
N ASN A 637 -31.36 -0.15 -48.49
CA ASN A 637 -30.57 1.05 -48.80
C ASN A 637 -29.54 1.43 -47.73
N GLY A 638 -29.43 0.61 -46.64
CA GLY A 638 -28.53 0.88 -45.52
C GLY A 638 -28.94 2.03 -44.60
N THR A 639 -30.08 2.67 -44.85
CA THR A 639 -30.55 3.83 -44.07
C THR A 639 -31.90 3.58 -43.38
N SER A 640 -32.84 2.92 -44.05
CA SER A 640 -34.18 2.57 -43.54
C SER A 640 -34.18 1.11 -43.13
N TRP A 641 -34.39 0.85 -41.85
CA TRP A 641 -34.23 -0.46 -41.23
C TRP A 641 -35.56 -1.04 -40.76
N VAL A 642 -35.75 -2.33 -40.99
CA VAL A 642 -36.92 -3.10 -40.57
C VAL A 642 -36.49 -4.28 -39.74
N ASP A 643 -37.22 -4.54 -38.66
CA ASP A 643 -36.95 -5.67 -37.79
C ASP A 643 -37.20 -7.00 -38.53
N ILE A 644 -36.28 -7.93 -38.43
CA ILE A 644 -36.43 -9.29 -38.94
C ILE A 644 -37.21 -10.08 -37.89
N SER A 645 -38.42 -10.53 -38.24
CA SER A 645 -39.28 -11.24 -37.30
C SER A 645 -38.63 -12.51 -36.76
N GLY A 646 -38.59 -12.65 -35.43
CA GLY A 646 -38.01 -13.81 -34.73
C GLY A 646 -36.49 -13.85 -34.64
N ALA A 647 -35.78 -12.88 -35.22
CA ALA A 647 -34.31 -12.81 -35.16
C ALA A 647 -33.88 -12.06 -33.90
N VAL A 648 -33.95 -12.76 -32.75
CA VAL A 648 -33.74 -12.18 -31.41
C VAL A 648 -32.57 -12.81 -30.63
N SER A 649 -31.76 -13.62 -31.28
CA SER A 649 -30.56 -14.23 -30.70
C SER A 649 -29.31 -13.43 -31.03
N ALA A 650 -28.21 -13.66 -30.26
CA ALA A 650 -26.93 -13.08 -30.55
C ALA A 650 -26.38 -13.46 -31.93
N ASN A 651 -26.77 -14.64 -32.39
CA ASN A 651 -26.46 -15.18 -33.71
C ASN A 651 -27.70 -15.18 -34.57
N TYR A 652 -27.50 -14.96 -35.85
CA TYR A 652 -28.58 -14.98 -36.85
C TYR A 652 -28.12 -15.70 -38.11
N THR A 653 -28.88 -16.73 -38.52
CA THR A 653 -28.69 -17.40 -39.80
C THR A 653 -29.41 -16.62 -40.87
N ILE A 654 -28.69 -16.14 -41.85
CA ILE A 654 -29.21 -15.32 -42.98
C ILE A 654 -30.10 -16.20 -43.85
N ASN A 655 -31.32 -15.78 -44.06
CA ASN A 655 -32.29 -16.51 -44.92
C ASN A 655 -32.46 -15.91 -46.29
N GLU A 656 -33.12 -16.60 -47.20
CA GLU A 656 -33.32 -16.16 -48.57
C GLU A 656 -34.08 -14.80 -48.70
N ASN A 657 -34.95 -14.46 -47.76
CA ASN A 657 -35.66 -13.18 -47.75
C ASN A 657 -34.74 -11.99 -47.45
N ASP A 658 -33.54 -12.24 -46.96
CA ASP A 658 -32.51 -11.24 -46.68
C ASP A 658 -31.64 -10.95 -47.89
N PHE A 659 -31.75 -11.71 -48.97
CA PHE A 659 -30.98 -11.49 -50.18
C PHE A 659 -31.03 -10.04 -50.66
N ARG A 660 -29.86 -9.48 -50.98
CA ARG A 660 -29.61 -8.08 -51.38
C ARG A 660 -30.03 -7.04 -50.35
N ARG A 661 -29.93 -7.37 -49.05
CA ARG A 661 -30.16 -6.45 -47.95
C ARG A 661 -28.91 -6.28 -47.10
N TYR A 662 -28.74 -5.08 -46.56
CA TYR A 662 -27.79 -4.85 -45.47
C TYR A 662 -28.39 -5.38 -44.17
N LEU A 663 -27.55 -5.92 -43.29
CA LEU A 663 -27.97 -6.38 -41.96
C LEU A 663 -27.29 -5.54 -40.87
N ARG A 664 -27.97 -5.32 -39.80
CA ARG A 664 -27.44 -4.82 -38.53
C ARG A 664 -28.19 -5.46 -37.38
N VAL A 665 -27.61 -5.37 -36.15
CA VAL A 665 -28.30 -5.78 -34.95
C VAL A 665 -28.50 -4.60 -34.01
N LYS A 666 -29.67 -4.52 -33.42
CA LYS A 666 -30.04 -3.68 -32.30
C LYS A 666 -29.84 -4.50 -31.02
N VAL A 667 -29.00 -4.04 -30.11
CA VAL A 667 -28.75 -4.68 -28.81
C VAL A 667 -29.31 -3.78 -27.72
N THR A 668 -30.09 -4.36 -26.83
CA THR A 668 -30.64 -3.68 -25.66
C THR A 668 -30.24 -4.47 -24.42
N ALA A 669 -29.47 -3.83 -23.51
CA ALA A 669 -29.10 -4.40 -22.24
C ALA A 669 -29.92 -3.75 -21.12
N THR A 670 -30.52 -4.58 -20.29
CA THR A 670 -31.28 -4.18 -19.10
C THR A 670 -30.74 -4.95 -17.93
N ARG A 671 -30.51 -4.30 -16.79
CA ARG A 671 -30.09 -4.99 -15.58
C ARG A 671 -31.23 -5.89 -15.09
N ASN A 672 -30.87 -7.10 -14.62
CA ASN A 672 -31.82 -8.03 -14.01
C ASN A 672 -32.58 -7.34 -12.85
N GLY A 673 -33.90 -7.33 -12.93
CA GLY A 673 -34.77 -6.72 -11.92
C GLY A 673 -34.98 -5.22 -12.03
N ASN A 674 -34.33 -4.49 -12.94
CA ASN A 674 -34.55 -3.06 -13.14
C ASN A 674 -35.01 -2.73 -14.56
N VAL A 675 -36.28 -2.43 -14.72
CA VAL A 675 -36.90 -2.12 -16.04
C VAL A 675 -36.69 -0.65 -16.47
N THR A 676 -36.14 0.19 -15.60
CA THR A 676 -36.28 1.65 -15.75
C THR A 676 -35.25 2.30 -16.68
N TYR A 677 -34.11 1.67 -17.00
CA TYR A 677 -33.05 2.29 -17.81
C TYR A 677 -32.34 1.30 -18.76
N PRO A 678 -33.04 0.77 -19.79
CA PRO A 678 -32.38 -0.04 -20.80
C PRO A 678 -31.43 0.82 -21.63
N THR A 679 -30.25 0.33 -21.88
CA THR A 679 -29.30 0.93 -22.83
C THR A 679 -29.41 0.22 -24.17
N THR A 680 -29.58 0.96 -25.24
CA THR A 680 -29.70 0.41 -26.60
C THR A 680 -28.58 0.93 -27.49
N LYS A 681 -27.93 0.04 -28.22
CA LYS A 681 -26.96 0.37 -29.26
C LYS A 681 -27.16 -0.48 -30.50
N TYR A 682 -26.79 0.11 -31.64
CA TYR A 682 -26.87 -0.57 -32.93
C TYR A 682 -25.42 -0.91 -33.39
N SER A 683 -25.27 -2.02 -34.09
CA SER A 683 -24.05 -2.27 -34.84
C SER A 683 -23.98 -1.33 -36.08
N ASN A 684 -22.79 -1.23 -36.65
CA ASN A 684 -22.70 -0.82 -38.05
C ASN A 684 -23.46 -1.84 -38.91
N SER A 685 -23.80 -1.47 -40.13
CA SER A 685 -24.35 -2.41 -41.12
C SER A 685 -23.25 -3.40 -41.54
N THR A 686 -23.64 -4.52 -42.12
CA THR A 686 -22.74 -5.33 -42.95
C THR A 686 -22.05 -4.47 -44.00
N LYS A 687 -20.81 -4.78 -44.32
CA LYS A 687 -20.04 -4.03 -45.33
C LYS A 687 -20.70 -4.12 -46.72
N PHE A 688 -21.27 -5.28 -47.04
CA PHE A 688 -21.94 -5.60 -48.27
C PHE A 688 -23.38 -6.00 -47.99
N ARG A 689 -24.23 -5.92 -49.03
CA ARG A 689 -25.52 -6.58 -49.00
C ARG A 689 -25.34 -8.10 -48.99
N THR A 690 -26.29 -8.81 -48.43
CA THR A 690 -26.26 -10.28 -48.40
C THR A 690 -26.28 -10.83 -49.83
N VAL A 691 -25.48 -11.88 -50.03
CA VAL A 691 -25.36 -12.56 -51.35
C VAL A 691 -25.72 -14.05 -51.19
N ILE A 692 -26.08 -14.66 -52.30
CA ILE A 692 -26.16 -16.13 -52.39
C ILE A 692 -24.83 -16.63 -52.94
N LEU A 693 -24.23 -17.61 -52.28
CA LEU A 693 -22.96 -18.17 -52.67
C LEU A 693 -23.11 -18.85 -54.05
N GLY A 694 -22.31 -18.45 -55.02
CA GLY A 694 -22.38 -18.89 -56.39
C GLY A 694 -23.21 -17.98 -57.35
N ASP A 695 -24.03 -17.05 -56.83
CA ASP A 695 -24.81 -16.08 -57.61
C ASP A 695 -23.97 -14.84 -57.90
N VAL A 696 -23.10 -14.93 -58.89
CA VAL A 696 -22.12 -13.88 -59.21
C VAL A 696 -22.72 -12.69 -59.92
N ASP A 697 -23.78 -12.84 -60.70
CA ASP A 697 -24.48 -11.76 -61.33
C ASP A 697 -25.51 -11.08 -60.41
N LEU A 698 -25.73 -11.63 -59.19
CA LEU A 698 -26.63 -11.15 -58.12
C LEU A 698 -28.11 -11.07 -58.57
N ASN A 699 -28.53 -11.97 -59.43
CA ASN A 699 -29.93 -12.05 -59.93
C ASN A 699 -30.82 -12.90 -58.97
N GLY A 700 -30.27 -13.64 -58.03
CA GLY A 700 -30.93 -14.51 -57.09
C GLY A 700 -30.99 -16.00 -57.49
N ILE A 701 -30.37 -16.37 -58.57
CA ILE A 701 -30.34 -17.74 -59.12
C ILE A 701 -28.93 -18.12 -59.42
N VAL A 702 -28.48 -19.26 -58.91
CA VAL A 702 -27.14 -19.79 -59.27
C VAL A 702 -27.29 -20.63 -60.55
N ASP A 703 -26.79 -20.12 -61.65
CA ASP A 703 -26.86 -20.79 -62.96
C ASP A 703 -25.55 -20.74 -63.72
N ILE A 704 -25.59 -21.15 -65.01
CA ILE A 704 -24.36 -21.24 -65.84
C ILE A 704 -23.81 -19.84 -66.20
N SER A 705 -24.64 -18.80 -66.12
CA SER A 705 -24.26 -17.42 -66.39
C SER A 705 -23.25 -16.94 -65.35
N ASP A 706 -23.42 -17.34 -64.11
CA ASP A 706 -22.53 -16.98 -62.98
C ASP A 706 -21.13 -17.57 -63.18
N SER A 707 -21.04 -18.87 -63.51
CA SER A 707 -19.78 -19.51 -63.82
C SER A 707 -19.10 -18.85 -65.04
N THR A 708 -19.92 -18.42 -66.02
CA THR A 708 -19.37 -17.72 -67.21
C THR A 708 -18.85 -16.34 -66.82
N LEU A 709 -19.61 -15.57 -66.04
CA LEU A 709 -19.18 -14.26 -65.56
C LEU A 709 -17.90 -14.33 -64.71
N LEU A 710 -17.78 -15.34 -63.86
CA LEU A 710 -16.59 -15.55 -63.02
C LEU A 710 -15.38 -15.90 -63.89
N ARG A 711 -15.51 -16.74 -64.94
CA ARG A 711 -14.43 -17.04 -65.88
C ARG A 711 -14.02 -15.81 -66.67
N GLU A 712 -14.95 -14.95 -67.08
CA GLU A 712 -14.60 -13.67 -67.74
C GLU A 712 -13.82 -12.75 -66.81
N TYR A 713 -14.12 -12.76 -65.49
CA TYR A 713 -13.34 -12.03 -64.49
C TYR A 713 -11.92 -12.63 -64.33
N ILE A 714 -11.80 -13.95 -64.15
CA ILE A 714 -10.49 -14.64 -64.06
C ILE A 714 -9.66 -14.36 -65.33
N ALA A 715 -10.28 -14.36 -66.49
CA ALA A 715 -9.62 -14.03 -67.77
C ALA A 715 -9.34 -12.53 -67.93
N LYS A 716 -9.69 -11.68 -66.94
CA LYS A 716 -9.51 -10.22 -66.98
C LYS A 716 -10.29 -9.53 -68.09
N ILE A 717 -11.41 -10.12 -68.54
CA ILE A 717 -12.31 -9.57 -69.56
C ILE A 717 -13.32 -8.65 -68.91
N LYS A 718 -13.71 -8.98 -67.67
CA LYS A 718 -14.67 -8.18 -66.89
C LYS A 718 -14.12 -7.88 -65.48
N THR A 719 -14.71 -6.85 -64.86
CA THR A 719 -14.48 -6.52 -63.45
C THR A 719 -15.74 -6.89 -62.67
N LEU A 720 -15.54 -7.39 -61.43
CA LEU A 720 -16.61 -7.68 -60.47
C LEU A 720 -16.62 -6.61 -59.37
N THR A 721 -17.79 -6.37 -58.81
CA THR A 721 -17.92 -5.63 -57.54
C THR A 721 -17.51 -6.50 -56.38
N ASP A 722 -17.19 -5.90 -55.21
CA ASP A 722 -16.82 -6.64 -54.03
C ASP A 722 -17.97 -7.63 -53.56
N GLU A 723 -19.25 -7.28 -53.78
CA GLU A 723 -20.37 -8.19 -53.51
C GLU A 723 -20.38 -9.40 -54.45
N GLN A 724 -20.03 -9.20 -55.72
CA GLN A 724 -19.90 -10.28 -56.71
C GLN A 724 -18.70 -11.16 -56.46
N VAL A 725 -17.58 -10.57 -56.01
CA VAL A 725 -16.42 -11.33 -55.54
C VAL A 725 -16.76 -12.19 -54.35
N LEU A 726 -17.50 -11.62 -53.33
CA LEU A 726 -17.93 -12.39 -52.17
C LEU A 726 -18.88 -13.55 -52.54
N ALA A 727 -19.74 -13.35 -53.54
CA ALA A 727 -20.61 -14.41 -54.04
C ALA A 727 -19.85 -15.48 -54.82
N GLY A 728 -18.77 -15.08 -55.51
CA GLY A 728 -17.96 -15.91 -56.39
C GLY A 728 -16.96 -16.82 -55.66
N ASP A 729 -16.52 -16.49 -54.44
CA ASP A 729 -15.57 -17.27 -53.62
C ASP A 729 -16.31 -18.45 -52.98
N VAL A 730 -16.53 -19.49 -53.74
CA VAL A 730 -17.43 -20.62 -53.36
C VAL A 730 -16.69 -21.62 -52.49
N ASP A 731 -15.39 -21.77 -52.63
CA ASP A 731 -14.59 -22.66 -51.78
C ASP A 731 -14.05 -21.94 -50.51
N ARG A 732 -14.21 -20.62 -50.45
CA ARG A 732 -13.95 -19.73 -49.30
C ARG A 732 -12.45 -19.65 -48.93
N ASP A 733 -11.59 -19.76 -49.93
CA ASP A 733 -10.15 -19.64 -49.76
C ASP A 733 -9.64 -18.20 -49.92
N SER A 734 -10.55 -17.22 -50.18
CA SER A 734 -10.34 -15.79 -50.38
C SER A 734 -9.60 -15.45 -51.69
N ASP A 735 -9.46 -16.41 -52.61
CA ASP A 735 -8.99 -16.19 -54.00
C ASP A 735 -10.13 -16.51 -54.95
N ILE A 736 -10.14 -15.87 -56.09
CA ILE A 736 -11.11 -16.14 -57.17
C ILE A 736 -10.41 -16.81 -58.30
N ASP A 737 -10.63 -18.10 -58.43
CA ASP A 737 -9.96 -18.90 -59.44
C ASP A 737 -10.90 -19.86 -60.21
N ILE A 738 -10.32 -20.72 -61.01
CA ILE A 738 -11.06 -21.65 -61.84
C ILE A 738 -11.79 -22.75 -61.04
N ILE A 739 -11.36 -22.96 -59.79
CA ILE A 739 -12.02 -23.93 -58.90
C ILE A 739 -13.41 -23.41 -58.54
N ASP A 740 -13.52 -22.13 -58.17
CA ASP A 740 -14.78 -21.48 -57.90
C ASP A 740 -15.76 -21.55 -59.09
N ALA A 741 -15.26 -21.13 -60.26
CA ALA A 741 -16.08 -21.18 -61.48
C ALA A 741 -16.54 -22.61 -61.81
N THR A 742 -15.73 -23.63 -61.50
CA THR A 742 -16.06 -25.03 -61.67
C THR A 742 -17.10 -25.50 -60.63
N MET A 743 -16.97 -25.03 -59.41
CA MET A 743 -17.91 -25.30 -58.32
C MET A 743 -19.28 -24.69 -58.60
N ILE A 744 -19.33 -23.43 -59.07
CA ILE A 744 -20.59 -22.79 -59.50
C ILE A 744 -21.25 -23.58 -60.64
N GLN A 745 -20.47 -24.02 -61.64
CA GLN A 745 -20.99 -24.84 -62.72
C GLN A 745 -21.64 -26.15 -62.22
N LYS A 746 -21.01 -26.80 -61.21
CA LYS A 746 -21.58 -27.98 -60.56
C LYS A 746 -22.84 -27.68 -59.79
N MET A 747 -22.89 -26.55 -59.09
CA MET A 747 -24.09 -26.10 -58.36
C MET A 747 -25.26 -25.84 -59.36
N ALA A 748 -24.98 -25.11 -60.43
CA ALA A 748 -25.97 -24.79 -61.47
C ALA A 748 -26.56 -26.06 -62.15
N LEU A 749 -25.78 -27.15 -62.24
CA LEU A 749 -26.22 -28.40 -62.83
C LEU A 749 -26.80 -29.37 -61.82
N ASN A 750 -27.01 -28.93 -60.55
CA ASN A 750 -27.45 -29.77 -59.42
C ASN A 750 -26.61 -31.07 -59.22
N ILE A 751 -25.33 -31.02 -59.60
CA ILE A 751 -24.40 -32.14 -59.41
C ILE A 751 -23.90 -32.12 -58.00
N THR A 752 -24.66 -32.65 -57.05
CA THR A 752 -24.21 -32.94 -55.69
C THR A 752 -23.16 -34.07 -55.73
N ARG A 753 -22.00 -33.88 -55.07
CA ARG A 753 -21.09 -35.02 -54.82
C ARG A 753 -21.85 -36.07 -54.06
N GLY A 754 -22.02 -37.26 -54.70
CA GLY A 754 -22.41 -38.45 -53.97
C GLY A 754 -21.38 -38.69 -52.88
N THR A 755 -21.81 -38.73 -51.65
CA THR A 755 -21.01 -39.19 -50.52
C THR A 755 -20.60 -40.63 -50.78
N ASN A 756 -19.33 -40.82 -51.01
CA ASN A 756 -18.69 -42.12 -50.80
C ASN A 756 -17.92 -42.05 -49.47
#